data_f6812a1dd3344bc532a865e677887e4b
#
_entry.id   f6812a1dd3344bc532a865e677887e4b
#
_cell.length_a   1.000
_cell.length_b   1.000
_cell.length_c   1.000
_cell.angle_alpha   90.00
_cell.angle_beta   90.00
_cell.angle_gamma   90.00
#
_symmetry.space_group_name_H-M   'P 1'
#
loop_
_entity.id
_entity.type
_entity.pdbx_description
1 polymer ?
#
loop_
_entity_poly.entity_id
_entity_poly.type
_entity_poly.pdbx_seq_one_letter_code
_entity_poly.pdbx_strand_id
1 'polypeptide(L)'
;MNLLCALLAGLLLGLASVTPSAADAPRPQLSAVQAAALQRSDYLGDWHPEDEAPSSAEPAAIVAADGSGTHRSLQAALDAVAPGATVWLRPGIYRGAVCIRRPVRLIGQGDAAAIRVVDGRYAAQPKPADTPAHPCLGASAAPTLGTAGSSTLVVASHDVQLLGFTVANDALDGVRAGQGYPAGAGESGGAQAVALMTRGDRIRLERMRVLGHQDSLFADRPPGSAPARVWVHRSLVAGDVDFIFGAATLVIEDSLVLSRAGRRAPGEQGIGLAPSTAPQQAHGFLLLRSRWLAEPGVAPDSVFIGRAWDAGVPKREGGAAWQAGVSPNGQALVRDSLLGPHLKGWTRSTAWRPFDAGVNRLAEFGNALLPAAAWETLPANEGWGGGTRGGADAAPEQVLAIRDRAELEAALRLGATPKILALMARIDLSADAQGRPLDAAALRDAQYDEAAYRAAFDPATWGRRAPAGPLEEARQRSATRQARQVTLRLPSNTTLIGVRSGAGFANGMLVADGVEQLILRHLHFSDAYDHFPAWDPLDGSQGEWNSEYDNLRLRGARQVWVDHCRFDDGARPDTLEPVVFGRRVQRHDGLLDVTHGADRITLSWNHFRQHDKSLLIGNSDKQLGDAGLLRVTLHHNRFEGLRERQPRVRFGQVHVLNNLYELRGDGDYPFAYALGIGLHSQILSQGNVFEGPAQAARLLRVFKGERFLDEGSQLNGAPLDLAAAFAQLRPVDWRPPYTLAVEPALGLAPRVRSGAGPQWPQWPDNSAPQQGTP
;
A
#
# COMPACT_ATOMS: atom_id res chain seq x y z
N MET A 1 -15.40 38.81 57.46
CA MET A 1 -15.81 37.40 57.36
C MET A 1 -16.75 37.28 56.16
N ASN A 2 -16.34 37.63 54.97
CA ASN A 2 -17.10 37.56 53.71
C ASN A 2 -16.15 37.87 52.51
N LEU A 3 -15.05 37.08 52.38
CA LEU A 3 -14.19 37.15 51.21
C LEU A 3 -13.45 35.83 50.91
N LEU A 4 -13.84 34.73 51.54
CA LEU A 4 -13.22 33.41 51.35
C LEU A 4 -14.15 32.35 50.74
N CYS A 5 -15.39 32.71 50.39
CA CYS A 5 -16.34 31.76 49.74
C CYS A 5 -16.50 31.97 48.23
N ALA A 6 -15.82 32.94 47.63
CA ALA A 6 -15.95 33.20 46.17
C ALA A 6 -14.83 32.59 45.30
N LEU A 7 -13.84 31.89 45.89
CA LEU A 7 -12.70 31.27 45.15
C LEU A 7 -12.75 29.76 45.06
N LEU A 8 -13.81 29.10 45.62
CA LEU A 8 -14.00 27.65 45.51
C LEU A 8 -15.14 27.21 44.55
N ALA A 9 -15.86 28.17 43.96
CA ALA A 9 -16.93 27.90 42.98
C ALA A 9 -16.46 27.98 41.50
N GLY A 10 -15.20 28.30 41.26
CA GLY A 10 -14.62 28.49 39.92
C GLY A 10 -13.84 27.28 39.37
N LEU A 11 -13.71 26.15 40.10
CA LEU A 11 -12.88 25.02 39.72
C LEU A 11 -13.68 23.70 39.52
N LEU A 12 -14.97 23.78 39.36
CA LEU A 12 -15.87 22.61 39.18
C LEU A 12 -16.74 22.64 37.91
N LEU A 13 -16.32 23.43 36.90
CA LEU A 13 -17.00 23.50 35.59
C LEU A 13 -16.00 23.25 34.44
N GLY A 14 -15.41 22.08 34.42
CA GLY A 14 -14.46 21.65 33.38
C GLY A 14 -14.35 20.14 33.22
N LEU A 15 -15.23 19.36 33.88
CA LEU A 15 -15.47 17.99 33.47
C LEU A 15 -16.52 18.04 32.36
N ALA A 16 -16.07 18.35 31.14
CA ALA A 16 -16.81 17.95 29.96
C ALA A 16 -17.09 16.46 30.12
N SER A 17 -18.37 16.12 30.27
CA SER A 17 -18.84 14.76 30.11
C SER A 17 -18.33 14.29 28.75
N VAL A 18 -17.25 13.51 28.75
CA VAL A 18 -16.90 12.65 27.62
C VAL A 18 -18.11 11.77 27.44
N THR A 19 -19.01 12.15 26.53
CA THR A 19 -19.99 11.20 26.00
C THR A 19 -19.20 10.01 25.54
N PRO A 20 -19.51 8.78 25.95
CA PRO A 20 -18.79 7.62 25.44
C PRO A 20 -18.89 7.71 23.93
N SER A 21 -17.74 7.77 23.27
CA SER A 21 -17.60 7.55 21.83
C SER A 21 -18.50 6.37 21.49
N ALA A 22 -19.32 6.48 20.44
CA ALA A 22 -20.09 5.36 19.93
C ALA A 22 -19.15 4.17 19.86
N ALA A 23 -19.44 3.09 20.60
CA ALA A 23 -18.55 1.95 20.70
C ALA A 23 -18.10 1.57 19.29
N ASP A 24 -16.80 1.47 19.07
CA ASP A 24 -16.23 1.14 17.76
C ASP A 24 -16.97 -0.07 17.19
N ALA A 25 -17.34 -0.01 15.91
CA ALA A 25 -18.05 -1.09 15.27
C ALA A 25 -17.24 -2.39 15.38
N PRO A 26 -17.83 -3.53 15.77
CA PRO A 26 -17.10 -4.74 16.07
C PRO A 26 -16.32 -5.25 14.84
N ARG A 27 -15.07 -5.70 15.07
CA ARG A 27 -14.16 -6.26 14.06
C ARG A 27 -13.56 -7.58 14.53
N PRO A 28 -14.35 -8.67 14.61
CA PRO A 28 -13.86 -9.97 15.06
C PRO A 28 -12.71 -10.47 14.22
N GLN A 29 -11.61 -10.86 14.87
CA GLN A 29 -10.42 -11.41 14.22
C GLN A 29 -10.38 -12.92 14.42
N LEU A 30 -10.05 -13.66 13.35
CA LEU A 30 -9.77 -15.09 13.45
C LEU A 30 -8.37 -15.31 14.02
N SER A 31 -8.19 -16.40 14.74
CA SER A 31 -6.86 -16.94 15.03
C SER A 31 -6.24 -17.55 13.76
N ALA A 32 -4.91 -17.72 13.74
CA ALA A 32 -4.22 -18.36 12.62
C ALA A 32 -4.75 -19.79 12.33
N VAL A 33 -5.10 -20.54 13.38
CA VAL A 33 -5.69 -21.89 13.25
C VAL A 33 -7.06 -21.84 12.56
N GLN A 34 -7.93 -20.91 12.98
CA GLN A 34 -9.24 -20.72 12.35
C GLN A 34 -9.11 -20.28 10.89
N ALA A 35 -8.20 -19.35 10.62
CA ALA A 35 -7.96 -18.84 9.27
C ALA A 35 -7.36 -19.90 8.34
N ALA A 36 -6.57 -20.85 8.87
CA ALA A 36 -6.01 -21.96 8.09
C ALA A 36 -7.08 -22.91 7.52
N ALA A 37 -8.25 -22.99 8.17
CA ALA A 37 -9.39 -23.79 7.72
C ALA A 37 -10.39 -23.01 6.83
N LEU A 38 -10.03 -21.80 6.38
CA LEU A 38 -10.89 -20.93 5.57
C LEU A 38 -10.08 -20.34 4.41
N GLN A 39 -9.49 -21.21 3.60
CA GLN A 39 -8.75 -20.88 2.39
C GLN A 39 -9.68 -20.85 1.17
N ARG A 40 -9.22 -20.29 0.05
CA ARG A 40 -9.96 -20.31 -1.22
C ARG A 40 -10.44 -21.73 -1.60
N SER A 41 -9.57 -22.72 -1.43
CA SER A 41 -9.90 -24.14 -1.71
C SER A 41 -11.07 -24.68 -0.88
N ASP A 42 -11.23 -24.20 0.37
CA ASP A 42 -12.35 -24.64 1.22
C ASP A 42 -13.69 -24.09 0.71
N TYR A 43 -13.67 -22.87 0.12
CA TYR A 43 -14.86 -22.25 -0.49
C TYR A 43 -15.19 -22.83 -1.87
N LEU A 44 -14.20 -23.08 -2.71
CA LEU A 44 -14.41 -23.55 -4.08
C LEU A 44 -14.45 -25.07 -4.19
N GLY A 45 -13.93 -25.80 -3.19
CA GLY A 45 -13.92 -27.28 -3.15
C GLY A 45 -13.14 -27.87 -4.32
N ASP A 46 -13.80 -28.71 -5.09
CA ASP A 46 -13.26 -29.40 -6.28
C ASP A 46 -13.17 -28.52 -7.53
N TRP A 47 -13.61 -27.27 -7.46
CA TRP A 47 -13.55 -26.35 -8.60
C TRP A 47 -12.27 -25.53 -8.58
N HIS A 48 -11.45 -25.64 -9.64
CA HIS A 48 -10.18 -24.95 -9.83
C HIS A 48 -10.27 -24.03 -11.05
N PRO A 49 -10.88 -22.83 -10.90
CA PRO A 49 -11.12 -21.92 -12.03
C PRO A 49 -9.84 -21.40 -12.68
N GLU A 50 -8.70 -21.43 -12.00
CA GLU A 50 -7.38 -21.03 -12.53
C GLU A 50 -6.87 -22.00 -13.60
N ASP A 51 -7.22 -23.27 -13.54
CA ASP A 51 -6.81 -24.31 -14.51
C ASP A 51 -7.62 -24.24 -15.81
N GLU A 52 -8.73 -23.49 -15.81
CA GLU A 52 -9.53 -23.27 -17.00
C GLU A 52 -8.85 -22.25 -17.93
N ALA A 53 -8.00 -22.72 -18.84
CA ALA A 53 -7.29 -21.87 -19.79
C ALA A 53 -8.27 -20.99 -20.59
N PRO A 54 -7.94 -19.69 -20.84
CA PRO A 54 -8.70 -18.91 -21.80
C PRO A 54 -8.62 -19.61 -23.16
N SER A 55 -9.79 -19.98 -23.68
CA SER A 55 -9.89 -20.65 -24.99
C SER A 55 -9.30 -19.76 -26.07
N SER A 56 -8.29 -20.27 -26.78
CA SER A 56 -7.79 -19.70 -28.04
C SER A 56 -8.70 -20.05 -29.23
N ALA A 57 -9.84 -20.73 -28.98
CA ALA A 57 -10.78 -21.12 -30.02
C ALA A 57 -11.41 -19.89 -30.70
N GLU A 58 -11.64 -20.00 -32.00
CA GLU A 58 -12.41 -19.01 -32.74
C GLU A 58 -13.79 -18.84 -32.11
N PRO A 59 -14.31 -17.59 -32.05
CA PRO A 59 -15.61 -17.33 -31.44
C PRO A 59 -16.72 -17.88 -32.32
N ALA A 60 -17.72 -18.49 -31.70
CA ALA A 60 -18.97 -18.90 -32.40
C ALA A 60 -19.81 -17.69 -32.80
N ALA A 61 -19.67 -16.55 -32.10
CA ALA A 61 -20.30 -15.31 -32.46
C ALA A 61 -19.43 -14.11 -32.01
N ILE A 62 -19.50 -13.02 -32.78
CA ILE A 62 -18.90 -11.73 -32.49
C ILE A 62 -20.02 -10.70 -32.37
N VAL A 63 -20.14 -10.08 -31.20
CA VAL A 63 -21.13 -9.03 -30.96
C VAL A 63 -20.46 -7.67 -31.09
N ALA A 64 -21.00 -6.83 -31.98
CA ALA A 64 -20.49 -5.47 -32.19
C ALA A 64 -21.67 -4.51 -32.38
N ALA A 65 -21.78 -3.48 -31.55
CA ALA A 65 -22.90 -2.51 -31.62
C ALA A 65 -22.94 -1.73 -32.95
N ASP A 66 -21.78 -1.51 -33.57
CA ASP A 66 -21.65 -0.85 -34.88
C ASP A 66 -22.02 -1.76 -36.06
N GLY A 67 -22.24 -3.05 -35.82
CA GLY A 67 -22.59 -4.04 -36.85
C GLY A 67 -21.40 -4.69 -37.55
N SER A 68 -20.18 -4.44 -37.10
CA SER A 68 -18.97 -5.09 -37.65
C SER A 68 -18.76 -6.53 -37.19
N GLY A 69 -19.63 -7.06 -36.30
CA GLY A 69 -19.67 -8.44 -35.86
C GLY A 69 -20.73 -9.28 -36.57
N THR A 70 -20.88 -10.55 -36.13
CA THR A 70 -21.94 -11.44 -36.59
C THR A 70 -23.32 -11.05 -36.04
N HIS A 71 -23.34 -10.35 -34.89
CA HIS A 71 -24.56 -9.89 -34.20
C HIS A 71 -24.39 -8.47 -33.67
N ARG A 72 -25.49 -7.68 -33.71
CA ARG A 72 -25.55 -6.37 -33.02
C ARG A 72 -26.08 -6.49 -31.60
N SER A 73 -26.93 -7.47 -31.33
CA SER A 73 -27.54 -7.73 -30.02
C SER A 73 -26.81 -8.83 -29.29
N LEU A 74 -26.41 -8.56 -28.04
CA LEU A 74 -25.79 -9.57 -27.16
C LEU A 74 -26.77 -10.72 -26.88
N GLN A 75 -28.06 -10.41 -26.59
CA GLN A 75 -29.06 -11.46 -26.32
C GLN A 75 -29.26 -12.37 -27.54
N ALA A 76 -29.35 -11.79 -28.73
CA ALA A 76 -29.53 -12.58 -29.95
C ALA A 76 -28.34 -13.54 -30.21
N ALA A 77 -27.12 -13.08 -29.95
CA ALA A 77 -25.92 -13.95 -30.03
C ALA A 77 -25.96 -15.09 -29.01
N LEU A 78 -26.29 -14.79 -27.73
CA LEU A 78 -26.39 -15.77 -26.67
C LEU A 78 -27.48 -16.82 -26.92
N ASP A 79 -28.58 -16.44 -27.56
CA ASP A 79 -29.67 -17.35 -27.92
C ASP A 79 -29.31 -18.25 -29.11
N ALA A 80 -28.42 -17.80 -30.00
CA ALA A 80 -28.03 -18.50 -31.23
C ALA A 80 -26.90 -19.54 -31.01
N VAL A 81 -26.00 -19.34 -30.03
CA VAL A 81 -24.82 -20.20 -29.87
C VAL A 81 -25.13 -21.50 -29.11
N ALA A 82 -24.32 -22.52 -29.37
CA ALA A 82 -24.41 -23.80 -28.65
C ALA A 82 -23.89 -23.67 -27.19
N PRO A 83 -24.30 -24.56 -26.27
CA PRO A 83 -23.73 -24.62 -24.94
C PRO A 83 -22.19 -24.81 -24.98
N GLY A 84 -21.46 -24.08 -24.12
CA GLY A 84 -20.00 -24.08 -24.04
C GLY A 84 -19.30 -23.21 -25.08
N ALA A 85 -20.05 -22.56 -25.97
CA ALA A 85 -19.49 -21.68 -27.01
C ALA A 85 -18.80 -20.43 -26.45
N THR A 86 -17.84 -19.93 -27.21
CA THR A 86 -17.18 -18.63 -26.96
C THR A 86 -17.87 -17.55 -27.78
N VAL A 87 -18.20 -16.42 -27.12
CA VAL A 87 -18.78 -15.22 -27.74
C VAL A 87 -17.84 -14.04 -27.43
N TRP A 88 -17.45 -13.31 -28.47
CA TRP A 88 -16.65 -12.10 -28.30
C TRP A 88 -17.51 -10.85 -28.30
N LEU A 89 -17.20 -9.92 -27.37
CA LEU A 89 -17.77 -8.57 -27.35
C LEU A 89 -16.72 -7.55 -27.81
N ARG A 90 -17.03 -6.79 -28.83
CA ARG A 90 -16.23 -5.64 -29.27
C ARG A 90 -16.55 -4.39 -28.45
N PRO A 91 -15.66 -3.37 -28.42
CA PRO A 91 -15.96 -2.09 -27.80
C PRO A 91 -17.32 -1.52 -28.26
N GLY A 92 -18.10 -1.04 -27.29
CA GLY A 92 -19.44 -0.51 -27.53
C GLY A 92 -20.32 -0.58 -26.29
N ILE A 93 -21.52 0.03 -26.42
CA ILE A 93 -22.54 0.05 -25.37
C ILE A 93 -23.69 -0.87 -25.82
N TYR A 94 -23.94 -1.88 -25.03
CA TYR A 94 -25.00 -2.87 -25.22
C TYR A 94 -26.08 -2.64 -24.17
N ARG A 95 -27.10 -1.84 -24.51
CA ARG A 95 -28.17 -1.46 -23.58
C ARG A 95 -29.32 -2.45 -23.60
N GLY A 96 -29.76 -2.84 -22.39
CA GLY A 96 -30.94 -3.68 -22.15
C GLY A 96 -30.61 -4.87 -21.22
N ALA A 97 -31.68 -5.48 -20.70
CA ALA A 97 -31.60 -6.64 -19.84
C ALA A 97 -31.11 -7.89 -20.60
N VAL A 98 -30.10 -8.58 -20.08
CA VAL A 98 -29.47 -9.73 -20.70
C VAL A 98 -29.60 -10.98 -19.85
N CYS A 99 -29.96 -12.11 -20.47
CA CYS A 99 -30.11 -13.40 -19.81
C CYS A 99 -29.19 -14.49 -20.40
N ILE A 100 -28.34 -15.11 -19.58
CA ILE A 100 -27.52 -16.25 -19.94
C ILE A 100 -28.13 -17.52 -19.36
N ARG A 101 -28.69 -18.41 -20.24
CA ARG A 101 -29.42 -19.63 -19.87
C ARG A 101 -28.65 -20.92 -20.10
N ARG A 102 -27.44 -20.84 -20.63
CA ARG A 102 -26.59 -21.98 -20.98
C ARG A 102 -25.13 -21.72 -20.67
N PRO A 103 -24.29 -22.74 -20.50
CA PRO A 103 -22.86 -22.57 -20.39
C PRO A 103 -22.31 -21.76 -21.58
N VAL A 104 -21.51 -20.73 -21.30
CA VAL A 104 -20.91 -19.87 -22.34
C VAL A 104 -19.69 -19.17 -21.80
N ARG A 105 -18.73 -18.88 -22.69
CA ARG A 105 -17.61 -17.97 -22.43
C ARG A 105 -17.86 -16.65 -23.15
N LEU A 106 -18.09 -15.59 -22.41
CA LEU A 106 -18.31 -14.26 -22.95
C LEU A 106 -17.06 -13.40 -22.69
N ILE A 107 -16.37 -12.99 -23.74
CA ILE A 107 -15.04 -12.37 -23.66
C ILE A 107 -15.04 -11.00 -24.34
N GLY A 108 -14.69 -9.96 -23.59
CA GLY A 108 -14.45 -8.62 -24.10
C GLY A 108 -13.14 -8.54 -24.88
N GLN A 109 -13.17 -7.92 -26.05
CA GLN A 109 -12.03 -7.74 -26.94
C GLN A 109 -11.47 -6.31 -26.82
N GLY A 110 -10.66 -6.05 -25.80
CA GLY A 110 -10.02 -4.76 -25.54
C GLY A 110 -10.18 -4.27 -24.11
N ASP A 111 -10.23 -2.95 -23.92
CA ASP A 111 -10.42 -2.34 -22.62
C ASP A 111 -11.82 -2.63 -22.07
N ALA A 112 -11.89 -3.22 -20.88
CA ALA A 112 -13.13 -3.52 -20.20
C ALA A 112 -14.03 -2.28 -19.98
N ALA A 113 -13.46 -1.11 -19.83
CA ALA A 113 -14.22 0.14 -19.67
C ALA A 113 -14.92 0.58 -20.97
N ALA A 114 -14.37 0.20 -22.12
CA ALA A 114 -14.93 0.52 -23.43
C ALA A 114 -16.02 -0.46 -23.90
N ILE A 115 -16.20 -1.58 -23.20
CA ILE A 115 -17.17 -2.63 -23.52
C ILE A 115 -18.21 -2.66 -22.41
N ARG A 116 -19.42 -2.14 -22.63
CA ARG A 116 -20.39 -1.91 -21.56
C ARG A 116 -21.73 -2.59 -21.85
N VAL A 117 -22.09 -3.56 -21.03
CA VAL A 117 -23.48 -4.07 -20.93
C VAL A 117 -24.16 -3.28 -19.82
N VAL A 118 -25.19 -2.49 -20.16
CA VAL A 118 -25.78 -1.52 -19.21
C VAL A 118 -27.32 -1.46 -19.35
N ASP A 119 -28.00 -1.30 -18.21
CA ASP A 119 -29.42 -0.99 -18.16
C ASP A 119 -29.71 -0.06 -16.96
N GLY A 120 -30.87 0.62 -16.99
CA GLY A 120 -31.31 1.57 -15.96
C GLY A 120 -32.53 1.06 -15.20
N ARG A 121 -32.55 -0.20 -14.76
CA ARG A 121 -33.65 -0.86 -14.07
C ARG A 121 -33.49 -0.75 -12.55
N TYR A 122 -34.61 -0.55 -11.83
CA TYR A 122 -34.60 -0.49 -10.36
C TYR A 122 -35.81 -1.22 -9.75
N ALA A 123 -35.74 -1.60 -8.50
CA ALA A 123 -36.70 -2.51 -7.88
C ALA A 123 -38.14 -1.98 -7.85
N ALA A 124 -38.33 -0.69 -7.57
CA ALA A 124 -39.65 -0.07 -7.56
C ALA A 124 -40.21 0.27 -8.95
N GLN A 125 -39.46 0.02 -10.02
CA GLN A 125 -39.93 0.28 -11.38
C GLN A 125 -41.19 -0.54 -11.67
N PRO A 126 -42.31 0.09 -12.11
CA PRO A 126 -43.55 -0.60 -12.43
C PRO A 126 -43.40 -1.60 -13.60
N LYS A 127 -44.14 -2.67 -13.55
CA LYS A 127 -44.33 -3.61 -14.65
C LYS A 127 -45.77 -4.08 -14.73
N PRO A 128 -46.26 -4.53 -15.89
CA PRO A 128 -47.59 -5.18 -16.00
C PRO A 128 -47.63 -6.43 -15.10
N ALA A 129 -48.80 -6.68 -14.49
CA ALA A 129 -49.05 -7.91 -13.75
C ALA A 129 -48.88 -9.12 -14.69
N ASP A 130 -48.50 -10.25 -14.08
CA ASP A 130 -48.31 -11.54 -14.75
C ASP A 130 -47.30 -11.52 -15.93
N THR A 131 -46.40 -10.53 -15.95
CA THR A 131 -45.28 -10.48 -16.88
C THR A 131 -43.96 -10.79 -16.17
N PRO A 132 -42.94 -11.30 -16.88
CA PRO A 132 -41.61 -11.47 -16.31
C PRO A 132 -40.98 -10.15 -15.88
N ALA A 133 -40.42 -10.08 -14.69
CA ALA A 133 -39.65 -8.92 -14.25
C ALA A 133 -38.28 -8.81 -14.96
N HIS A 134 -37.75 -9.92 -15.47
CA HIS A 134 -36.51 -9.99 -16.24
C HIS A 134 -36.62 -11.16 -17.25
N PRO A 135 -35.94 -11.15 -18.40
CA PRO A 135 -35.94 -12.25 -19.36
C PRO A 135 -35.55 -13.62 -18.72
N CYS A 136 -34.71 -13.64 -17.69
CA CYS A 136 -34.33 -14.86 -16.97
C CYS A 136 -35.32 -15.30 -15.88
N LEU A 137 -36.34 -14.53 -15.57
CA LEU A 137 -37.27 -14.80 -14.44
C LEU A 137 -38.65 -15.16 -14.97
N GLY A 138 -39.39 -15.95 -14.23
CA GLY A 138 -40.77 -16.27 -14.51
C GLY A 138 -41.70 -15.07 -14.35
N ALA A 139 -42.92 -15.17 -14.92
CA ALA A 139 -43.99 -14.22 -14.68
C ALA A 139 -44.38 -14.16 -13.20
N SER A 140 -44.76 -12.99 -12.72
CA SER A 140 -45.21 -12.81 -11.33
C SER A 140 -46.29 -11.72 -11.25
N ALA A 141 -47.20 -11.88 -10.28
CA ALA A 141 -48.25 -10.90 -10.00
C ALA A 141 -47.72 -9.59 -9.37
N ALA A 142 -46.46 -9.52 -8.99
CA ALA A 142 -45.88 -8.31 -8.39
C ALA A 142 -46.00 -7.12 -9.35
N PRO A 143 -46.42 -5.92 -8.86
CA PRO A 143 -46.61 -4.75 -9.70
C PRO A 143 -45.29 -4.04 -10.08
N THR A 144 -44.16 -4.45 -9.51
CA THR A 144 -42.83 -3.86 -9.73
C THR A 144 -41.82 -4.94 -10.09
N LEU A 145 -40.63 -4.52 -10.57
CA LEU A 145 -39.56 -5.44 -10.95
C LEU A 145 -39.01 -6.21 -9.75
N GLY A 146 -38.94 -5.60 -8.58
CA GLY A 146 -38.23 -6.14 -7.41
C GLY A 146 -36.72 -6.20 -7.64
N THR A 147 -35.96 -6.57 -6.60
CA THR A 147 -34.50 -6.58 -6.65
C THR A 147 -33.95 -7.46 -7.79
N ALA A 148 -34.37 -8.73 -7.87
CA ALA A 148 -33.88 -9.64 -8.92
C ALA A 148 -34.26 -9.16 -10.35
N GLY A 149 -35.45 -8.59 -10.50
CA GLY A 149 -35.93 -8.05 -11.79
C GLY A 149 -35.24 -6.78 -12.23
N SER A 150 -34.56 -6.07 -11.31
CA SER A 150 -33.76 -4.88 -11.63
C SER A 150 -32.41 -5.20 -12.30
N SER A 151 -32.04 -6.48 -12.40
CA SER A 151 -30.73 -6.88 -12.91
C SER A 151 -30.51 -6.46 -14.37
N THR A 152 -29.30 -5.96 -14.67
CA THR A 152 -28.88 -5.72 -16.06
C THR A 152 -28.52 -7.04 -16.74
N LEU A 153 -27.68 -7.87 -16.10
CA LEU A 153 -27.31 -9.17 -16.61
C LEU A 153 -27.58 -10.25 -15.56
N VAL A 154 -28.28 -11.31 -15.96
CA VAL A 154 -28.53 -12.50 -15.12
C VAL A 154 -27.86 -13.72 -15.73
N VAL A 155 -27.02 -14.38 -14.95
CA VAL A 155 -26.46 -15.70 -15.27
C VAL A 155 -27.32 -16.78 -14.61
N ALA A 156 -28.17 -17.44 -15.39
CA ALA A 156 -29.08 -18.50 -14.93
C ALA A 156 -28.62 -19.89 -15.40
N SER A 157 -27.32 -20.11 -15.42
CA SER A 157 -26.69 -21.37 -15.86
C SER A 157 -25.43 -21.65 -15.04
N HIS A 158 -25.02 -22.91 -15.04
CA HIS A 158 -23.71 -23.35 -14.53
C HIS A 158 -22.63 -23.17 -15.61
N ASP A 159 -21.36 -23.24 -15.23
CA ASP A 159 -20.20 -23.25 -16.13
C ASP A 159 -20.14 -22.06 -17.07
N VAL A 160 -20.31 -20.85 -16.53
CA VAL A 160 -20.28 -19.60 -17.29
C VAL A 160 -19.02 -18.79 -16.94
N GLN A 161 -18.35 -18.30 -17.98
CA GLN A 161 -17.19 -17.41 -17.83
C GLN A 161 -17.49 -16.05 -18.45
N LEU A 162 -17.32 -14.98 -17.67
CA LEU A 162 -17.42 -13.59 -18.11
C LEU A 162 -16.06 -12.92 -17.92
N LEU A 163 -15.44 -12.44 -19.00
CA LEU A 163 -14.07 -11.97 -18.99
C LEU A 163 -13.93 -10.60 -19.69
N GLY A 164 -13.39 -9.61 -18.99
CA GLY A 164 -12.84 -8.40 -19.60
C GLY A 164 -13.85 -7.40 -20.15
N PHE A 165 -15.00 -7.20 -19.50
CA PHE A 165 -15.96 -6.16 -19.87
C PHE A 165 -16.71 -5.59 -18.66
N THR A 166 -17.45 -4.51 -18.86
CA THR A 166 -18.26 -3.84 -17.84
C THR A 166 -19.70 -4.33 -17.89
N VAL A 167 -20.24 -4.65 -16.70
CA VAL A 167 -21.69 -4.77 -16.50
C VAL A 167 -22.09 -3.66 -15.52
N ALA A 168 -23.04 -2.81 -15.90
CA ALA A 168 -23.44 -1.67 -15.11
C ALA A 168 -24.96 -1.55 -15.00
N ASN A 169 -25.42 -1.04 -13.84
CA ASN A 169 -26.78 -0.52 -13.70
C ASN A 169 -26.70 0.98 -13.41
N ASP A 170 -27.22 1.80 -14.32
CA ASP A 170 -27.13 3.27 -14.28
C ASP A 170 -28.40 3.97 -13.76
N ALA A 171 -29.37 3.22 -13.21
CA ALA A 171 -30.63 3.76 -12.70
C ALA A 171 -30.47 4.86 -11.64
N LEU A 172 -29.41 4.76 -10.83
CA LEU A 172 -29.16 5.67 -9.70
C LEU A 172 -28.00 6.64 -9.94
N ASP A 173 -27.37 6.62 -11.12
CA ASP A 173 -26.22 7.48 -11.42
C ASP A 173 -26.58 8.99 -11.40
N GLY A 174 -27.85 9.34 -11.53
CA GLY A 174 -28.34 10.71 -11.42
C GLY A 174 -28.67 11.19 -10.01
N VAL A 175 -28.72 10.28 -9.02
CA VAL A 175 -29.07 10.63 -7.64
C VAL A 175 -27.89 11.34 -6.96
N ARG A 176 -28.17 12.45 -6.27
CA ARG A 176 -27.16 13.24 -5.54
C ARG A 176 -27.66 13.57 -4.12
N ALA A 177 -26.87 13.21 -3.13
CA ALA A 177 -27.14 13.49 -1.70
C ALA A 177 -28.59 13.20 -1.27
N GLY A 178 -29.10 12.02 -1.67
CA GLY A 178 -30.46 11.57 -1.34
C GLY A 178 -31.59 12.19 -2.18
N GLN A 179 -31.26 12.95 -3.22
CA GLN A 179 -32.24 13.61 -4.10
C GLN A 179 -32.15 13.10 -5.54
N GLY A 180 -33.27 13.17 -6.26
CA GLY A 180 -33.32 12.77 -7.66
C GLY A 180 -33.57 11.28 -7.88
N TYR A 181 -34.11 10.57 -6.90
CA TYR A 181 -34.50 9.17 -7.09
C TYR A 181 -35.59 9.01 -8.17
N PRO A 182 -35.56 7.92 -8.92
CA PRO A 182 -36.62 7.60 -9.85
C PRO A 182 -37.93 7.28 -9.09
N ALA A 183 -39.06 7.34 -9.81
CA ALA A 183 -40.41 7.22 -9.24
C ALA A 183 -40.58 5.93 -8.38
N GLY A 184 -41.06 6.08 -7.17
CA GLY A 184 -41.29 4.99 -6.22
C GLY A 184 -40.02 4.48 -5.50
N ALA A 185 -38.85 5.02 -5.82
CA ALA A 185 -37.60 4.71 -5.15
C ALA A 185 -37.18 5.84 -4.19
N GLY A 186 -36.44 5.49 -3.16
CA GLY A 186 -35.89 6.43 -2.18
C GLY A 186 -34.90 5.72 -1.26
N GLU A 187 -34.33 6.44 -0.29
CA GLU A 187 -33.43 5.86 0.69
C GLU A 187 -34.07 4.77 1.56
N SER A 188 -35.37 4.87 1.79
CA SER A 188 -36.15 3.90 2.57
C SER A 188 -36.51 2.60 1.84
N GLY A 189 -36.28 2.52 0.54
CA GLY A 189 -36.55 1.32 -0.27
C GLY A 189 -36.77 1.59 -1.75
N GLY A 190 -36.92 0.52 -2.52
CA GLY A 190 -37.20 0.57 -3.97
C GLY A 190 -36.02 0.95 -4.86
N ALA A 191 -34.88 1.33 -4.28
CA ALA A 191 -33.69 1.81 -5.00
C ALA A 191 -32.70 0.70 -5.36
N GLN A 192 -33.00 -0.58 -5.06
CA GLN A 192 -32.13 -1.69 -5.47
C GLN A 192 -32.01 -1.72 -7.00
N ALA A 193 -30.78 -1.77 -7.50
CA ALA A 193 -30.47 -1.66 -8.92
C ALA A 193 -29.27 -2.55 -9.28
N VAL A 194 -29.57 -3.84 -9.52
CA VAL A 194 -28.56 -4.88 -9.69
C VAL A 194 -27.87 -4.74 -11.05
N ALA A 195 -26.54 -4.66 -11.06
CA ALA A 195 -25.79 -4.75 -12.30
C ALA A 195 -25.67 -6.22 -12.75
N LEU A 196 -25.18 -7.10 -11.91
CA LEU A 196 -24.97 -8.51 -12.22
C LEU A 196 -25.60 -9.42 -11.18
N MET A 197 -26.44 -10.36 -11.63
CA MET A 197 -26.98 -11.43 -10.79
C MET A 197 -26.46 -12.80 -11.29
N THR A 198 -26.00 -13.66 -10.38
CA THR A 198 -25.61 -15.03 -10.68
C THR A 198 -26.52 -16.01 -9.95
N ARG A 199 -26.95 -17.08 -10.63
CA ARG A 199 -27.86 -18.13 -10.10
C ARG A 199 -27.44 -19.53 -10.52
N GLY A 200 -26.15 -19.77 -10.67
CA GLY A 200 -25.59 -21.06 -11.08
C GLY A 200 -24.34 -21.41 -10.28
N ASP A 201 -23.80 -22.61 -10.53
CA ASP A 201 -22.53 -23.06 -9.97
C ASP A 201 -21.39 -22.89 -10.98
N ARG A 202 -20.16 -22.71 -10.51
CA ARG A 202 -18.94 -22.53 -11.29
C ARG A 202 -19.04 -21.37 -12.27
N ILE A 203 -19.31 -20.17 -11.70
CA ILE A 203 -19.34 -18.93 -12.46
C ILE A 203 -18.04 -18.17 -12.24
N ARG A 204 -17.26 -18.00 -13.31
CA ARG A 204 -16.00 -17.24 -13.32
C ARG A 204 -16.20 -15.84 -13.84
N LEU A 205 -15.83 -14.83 -13.04
CA LEU A 205 -15.79 -13.42 -13.40
C LEU A 205 -14.35 -12.95 -13.33
N GLU A 206 -13.71 -12.63 -14.45
CA GLU A 206 -12.31 -12.23 -14.46
C GLU A 206 -12.09 -10.94 -15.25
N ARG A 207 -11.34 -10.00 -14.66
CA ARG A 207 -11.10 -8.67 -15.24
C ARG A 207 -12.41 -7.95 -15.63
N MET A 208 -13.44 -8.18 -14.85
CA MET A 208 -14.74 -7.55 -15.01
C MET A 208 -14.81 -6.21 -14.27
N ARG A 209 -15.72 -5.37 -14.70
CA ARG A 209 -16.16 -4.19 -13.96
C ARG A 209 -17.67 -4.31 -13.69
N VAL A 210 -18.03 -4.51 -12.43
CA VAL A 210 -19.44 -4.58 -11.99
C VAL A 210 -19.77 -3.27 -11.29
N LEU A 211 -20.55 -2.42 -11.94
CA LEU A 211 -20.77 -1.04 -11.52
C LEU A 211 -22.25 -0.78 -11.21
N GLY A 212 -22.53 -0.30 -10.03
CA GLY A 212 -23.86 0.10 -9.57
C GLY A 212 -23.78 0.99 -8.35
N HIS A 213 -24.88 1.07 -7.63
CA HIS A 213 -24.98 1.74 -6.33
C HIS A 213 -25.48 0.77 -5.28
N GLN A 214 -26.78 0.77 -4.97
CA GLN A 214 -27.36 -0.20 -4.07
C GLN A 214 -27.56 -1.54 -4.78
N ASP A 215 -27.12 -2.65 -4.15
CA ASP A 215 -27.33 -4.02 -4.65
C ASP A 215 -26.56 -4.35 -5.97
N SER A 216 -25.36 -3.88 -6.20
CA SER A 216 -24.65 -3.99 -7.50
C SER A 216 -24.38 -5.44 -7.95
N LEU A 217 -23.85 -6.31 -7.07
CA LEU A 217 -23.56 -7.72 -7.35
C LEU A 217 -24.44 -8.63 -6.48
N PHE A 218 -25.33 -9.34 -7.10
CA PHE A 218 -26.22 -10.31 -6.47
C PHE A 218 -25.73 -11.74 -6.76
N ALA A 219 -24.96 -12.34 -5.85
CA ALA A 219 -24.55 -13.74 -5.91
C ALA A 219 -25.62 -14.61 -5.25
N ASP A 220 -26.62 -15.07 -6.01
CA ASP A 220 -27.77 -15.80 -5.51
C ASP A 220 -27.58 -17.31 -5.53
N ARG A 221 -28.26 -17.98 -4.65
CA ARG A 221 -28.43 -19.44 -4.61
C ARG A 221 -29.91 -19.77 -4.49
N PRO A 222 -30.55 -20.25 -5.56
CA PRO A 222 -31.96 -20.65 -5.50
C PRO A 222 -32.18 -21.70 -4.40
N PRO A 223 -33.30 -21.63 -3.64
CA PRO A 223 -33.65 -22.64 -2.64
C PRO A 223 -33.64 -24.05 -3.21
N GLY A 224 -33.06 -25.01 -2.48
CA GLY A 224 -33.00 -26.41 -2.91
C GLY A 224 -32.01 -26.71 -4.05
N SER A 225 -31.28 -25.68 -4.55
CA SER A 225 -30.27 -25.89 -5.57
C SER A 225 -28.96 -26.51 -5.02
N ALA A 226 -28.18 -27.12 -5.91
CA ALA A 226 -26.80 -27.50 -5.67
C ALA A 226 -25.94 -26.28 -5.21
N PRO A 227 -24.68 -26.47 -4.77
CA PRO A 227 -23.78 -25.36 -4.49
C PRO A 227 -23.80 -24.34 -5.62
N ALA A 228 -23.74 -23.05 -5.27
CA ALA A 228 -23.62 -21.96 -6.23
C ALA A 228 -22.31 -21.22 -5.92
N ARG A 229 -21.24 -21.65 -6.60
CA ARG A 229 -19.89 -21.10 -6.43
C ARG A 229 -19.61 -20.06 -7.49
N VAL A 230 -19.14 -18.90 -7.03
CA VAL A 230 -18.78 -17.76 -7.89
C VAL A 230 -17.37 -17.31 -7.53
N TRP A 231 -16.51 -17.19 -8.53
CA TRP A 231 -15.17 -16.65 -8.37
C TRP A 231 -14.99 -15.36 -9.16
N VAL A 232 -14.69 -14.28 -8.46
CA VAL A 232 -14.43 -12.93 -9.00
C VAL A 232 -12.94 -12.65 -8.84
N HIS A 233 -12.22 -12.53 -9.93
CA HIS A 233 -10.77 -12.40 -9.93
C HIS A 233 -10.31 -11.20 -10.76
N ARG A 234 -9.35 -10.43 -10.20
CA ARG A 234 -8.76 -9.23 -10.85
C ARG A 234 -9.81 -8.28 -11.42
N SER A 235 -10.90 -8.13 -10.71
CA SER A 235 -12.08 -7.39 -11.14
C SER A 235 -12.32 -6.17 -10.26
N LEU A 236 -13.19 -5.26 -10.72
CA LEU A 236 -13.72 -4.14 -9.96
C LEU A 236 -15.19 -4.37 -9.64
N VAL A 237 -15.56 -4.27 -8.36
CA VAL A 237 -16.98 -4.24 -7.94
C VAL A 237 -17.23 -2.94 -7.19
N ALA A 238 -18.14 -2.11 -7.68
CA ALA A 238 -18.42 -0.79 -7.12
C ALA A 238 -19.89 -0.63 -6.72
N GLY A 239 -20.11 0.03 -5.57
CA GLY A 239 -21.44 0.33 -5.05
C GLY A 239 -21.39 1.08 -3.71
N ASP A 240 -22.55 1.25 -3.06
CA ASP A 240 -22.66 2.01 -1.81
C ASP A 240 -23.41 1.29 -0.67
N VAL A 241 -24.52 0.62 -0.93
CA VAL A 241 -25.33 -0.06 0.09
C VAL A 241 -25.60 -1.50 -0.31
N ASP A 242 -25.25 -2.46 0.56
CA ASP A 242 -25.44 -3.90 0.36
C ASP A 242 -24.98 -4.34 -1.06
N PHE A 243 -23.95 -3.69 -1.57
CA PHE A 243 -23.65 -3.75 -3.00
C PHE A 243 -22.99 -5.06 -3.45
N ILE A 244 -22.63 -5.94 -2.48
CA ILE A 244 -22.21 -7.32 -2.72
C ILE A 244 -23.06 -8.19 -1.78
N PHE A 245 -24.07 -8.87 -2.31
CA PHE A 245 -25.03 -9.58 -1.49
C PHE A 245 -25.46 -10.91 -2.11
N GLY A 246 -26.14 -11.74 -1.31
CA GLY A 246 -26.74 -12.98 -1.79
C GLY A 246 -26.42 -14.20 -0.93
N ALA A 247 -26.81 -15.38 -1.43
CA ALA A 247 -26.74 -16.66 -0.73
C ALA A 247 -25.72 -17.65 -1.32
N ALA A 248 -25.00 -17.28 -2.38
CA ALA A 248 -23.99 -18.11 -3.01
C ALA A 248 -22.72 -18.23 -2.14
N THR A 249 -21.87 -19.19 -2.47
CA THR A 249 -20.47 -19.17 -2.06
C THR A 249 -19.70 -18.28 -3.02
N LEU A 250 -19.27 -17.11 -2.56
CA LEU A 250 -18.63 -16.09 -3.38
C LEU A 250 -17.19 -15.86 -2.91
N VAL A 251 -16.24 -16.04 -3.81
CA VAL A 251 -14.83 -15.67 -3.59
C VAL A 251 -14.48 -14.49 -4.46
N ILE A 252 -14.07 -13.37 -3.85
CA ILE A 252 -13.52 -12.18 -4.52
C ILE A 252 -12.03 -12.13 -4.22
N GLU A 253 -11.19 -12.29 -5.23
CA GLU A 253 -9.76 -12.44 -5.08
C GLU A 253 -8.99 -11.48 -5.98
N ASP A 254 -7.86 -10.91 -5.46
CA ASP A 254 -6.98 -9.98 -6.18
C ASP A 254 -7.72 -8.81 -6.87
N SER A 255 -8.82 -8.38 -6.29
CA SER A 255 -9.80 -7.48 -6.89
C SER A 255 -9.86 -6.12 -6.18
N LEU A 256 -10.49 -5.14 -6.82
CA LEU A 256 -10.81 -3.85 -6.23
C LEU A 256 -12.30 -3.80 -5.87
N VAL A 257 -12.60 -3.67 -4.60
CA VAL A 257 -13.92 -3.30 -4.08
C VAL A 257 -13.93 -1.79 -3.87
N LEU A 258 -14.90 -1.07 -4.45
CA LEU A 258 -14.93 0.38 -4.46
C LEU A 258 -16.24 0.91 -3.86
N SER A 259 -16.15 1.56 -2.70
CA SER A 259 -17.29 2.28 -2.11
C SER A 259 -17.52 3.59 -2.87
N ARG A 260 -18.71 3.74 -3.45
CA ARG A 260 -19.06 4.90 -4.27
C ARG A 260 -19.57 6.08 -3.45
N ALA A 261 -19.23 7.28 -3.92
CA ALA A 261 -19.68 8.56 -3.38
C ALA A 261 -20.89 9.12 -4.14
N GLY A 262 -21.40 10.24 -3.67
CA GLY A 262 -22.32 11.14 -4.39
C GLY A 262 -23.80 10.82 -4.26
N ARG A 263 -24.24 9.58 -4.26
CA ARG A 263 -25.66 9.23 -4.13
C ARG A 263 -26.20 9.58 -2.73
N ARG A 264 -25.43 9.29 -1.70
CA ARG A 264 -25.78 9.60 -0.31
C ARG A 264 -25.09 10.87 0.17
N ALA A 265 -25.59 11.49 1.20
CA ALA A 265 -24.94 12.65 1.81
C ALA A 265 -23.58 12.26 2.44
N PRO A 266 -22.60 13.17 2.45
CA PRO A 266 -21.32 12.90 3.12
C PRO A 266 -21.52 12.47 4.58
N GLY A 267 -20.82 11.42 5.00
CA GLY A 267 -20.93 10.86 6.36
C GLY A 267 -22.09 9.91 6.58
N GLU A 268 -23.01 9.74 5.62
CA GLU A 268 -24.03 8.70 5.71
C GLU A 268 -23.43 7.32 5.57
N GLN A 269 -24.01 6.36 6.28
CA GLN A 269 -23.49 5.00 6.37
C GLN A 269 -23.73 4.23 5.05
N GLY A 270 -22.66 3.67 4.47
CA GLY A 270 -22.70 2.63 3.46
C GLY A 270 -22.58 1.24 4.12
N ILE A 271 -22.89 0.19 3.36
CA ILE A 271 -22.71 -1.21 3.76
C ILE A 271 -22.18 -1.98 2.55
N GLY A 272 -21.05 -2.68 2.71
CA GLY A 272 -20.45 -3.42 1.60
C GLY A 272 -21.08 -4.79 1.39
N LEU A 273 -20.78 -5.72 2.29
CA LEU A 273 -21.16 -7.14 2.18
C LEU A 273 -22.48 -7.41 2.89
N ALA A 274 -23.38 -8.14 2.24
CA ALA A 274 -24.63 -8.59 2.83
C ALA A 274 -24.90 -10.08 2.48
N PRO A 275 -24.10 -11.04 3.00
CA PRO A 275 -24.31 -12.46 2.79
C PRO A 275 -25.57 -12.95 3.49
N SER A 276 -26.30 -13.90 2.84
CA SER A 276 -27.47 -14.59 3.39
C SER A 276 -27.23 -16.10 3.36
N THR A 277 -26.18 -16.53 4.03
CA THR A 277 -25.74 -17.93 3.99
C THR A 277 -26.69 -18.84 4.76
N ALA A 278 -27.19 -19.88 4.12
CA ALA A 278 -28.08 -20.85 4.76
C ALA A 278 -27.39 -21.55 5.94
N PRO A 279 -28.13 -22.02 6.97
CA PRO A 279 -27.53 -22.67 8.15
C PRO A 279 -26.66 -23.88 7.83
N GLN A 280 -27.04 -24.65 6.80
CA GLN A 280 -26.33 -25.86 6.37
C GLN A 280 -25.16 -25.58 5.43
N GLN A 281 -25.00 -24.35 5.00
CA GLN A 281 -23.90 -23.93 4.11
C GLN A 281 -22.71 -23.44 4.94
N ALA A 282 -21.57 -24.14 4.80
CA ALA A 282 -20.36 -23.82 5.54
C ALA A 282 -19.79 -22.46 5.16
N HIS A 283 -19.76 -22.15 3.86
CA HIS A 283 -19.06 -21.01 3.29
C HIS A 283 -20.02 -20.04 2.58
N GLY A 284 -19.92 -18.77 2.89
CA GLY A 284 -20.61 -17.68 2.21
C GLY A 284 -19.65 -16.86 1.36
N PHE A 285 -19.21 -15.68 1.87
CA PHE A 285 -18.37 -14.75 1.15
C PHE A 285 -16.91 -14.78 1.66
N LEU A 286 -15.97 -14.78 0.75
CA LEU A 286 -14.54 -14.60 1.00
C LEU A 286 -14.03 -13.44 0.15
N LEU A 287 -13.54 -12.38 0.81
CA LEU A 287 -12.73 -11.35 0.17
C LEU A 287 -11.26 -11.61 0.50
N LEU A 288 -10.47 -11.98 -0.51
CA LEU A 288 -9.09 -12.45 -0.37
C LEU A 288 -8.12 -11.59 -1.17
N ARG A 289 -6.99 -11.21 -0.55
CA ARG A 289 -5.90 -10.45 -1.20
C ARG A 289 -6.36 -9.26 -2.04
N SER A 290 -7.49 -8.67 -1.68
CA SER A 290 -8.14 -7.61 -2.43
C SER A 290 -7.86 -6.24 -1.81
N ARG A 291 -8.28 -5.20 -2.50
CA ARG A 291 -8.24 -3.82 -2.02
C ARG A 291 -9.66 -3.32 -1.88
N TRP A 292 -9.99 -2.74 -0.74
CA TRP A 292 -11.28 -2.09 -0.56
C TRP A 292 -11.07 -0.61 -0.31
N LEU A 293 -11.30 0.16 -1.34
CA LEU A 293 -11.06 1.60 -1.37
C LEU A 293 -12.38 2.37 -1.57
N ALA A 294 -12.30 3.69 -1.60
CA ALA A 294 -13.44 4.56 -1.81
C ALA A 294 -13.20 5.60 -2.92
N GLU A 295 -14.26 6.03 -3.56
CA GLU A 295 -14.24 7.24 -4.40
C GLU A 295 -13.99 8.48 -3.52
N PRO A 296 -13.35 9.54 -4.07
CA PRO A 296 -13.25 10.82 -3.38
C PRO A 296 -14.61 11.32 -2.92
N GLY A 297 -14.71 11.76 -1.65
CA GLY A 297 -15.97 12.24 -1.05
C GLY A 297 -16.65 11.22 -0.12
N VAL A 298 -16.20 9.97 -0.05
CA VAL A 298 -16.59 9.05 1.03
C VAL A 298 -15.76 9.36 2.27
N ALA A 299 -16.42 9.72 3.37
CA ALA A 299 -15.73 10.11 4.61
C ALA A 299 -15.05 8.90 5.30
N PRO A 300 -13.99 9.14 6.08
CA PRO A 300 -13.45 8.11 6.98
C PRO A 300 -14.53 7.58 7.92
N ASP A 301 -14.41 6.30 8.32
CA ASP A 301 -15.32 5.61 9.27
C ASP A 301 -16.82 5.75 8.93
N SER A 302 -17.15 5.80 7.64
CA SER A 302 -18.53 6.01 7.18
C SER A 302 -19.19 4.78 6.57
N VAL A 303 -18.44 3.74 6.22
CA VAL A 303 -18.94 2.52 5.55
C VAL A 303 -18.71 1.30 6.42
N PHE A 304 -19.75 0.52 6.68
CA PHE A 304 -19.61 -0.78 7.33
C PHE A 304 -19.05 -1.83 6.35
N ILE A 305 -18.15 -2.69 6.82
CA ILE A 305 -17.66 -3.84 6.05
C ILE A 305 -18.85 -4.70 5.60
N GLY A 306 -19.82 -4.94 6.51
CA GLY A 306 -21.01 -5.66 6.11
C GLY A 306 -21.93 -6.00 7.27
N ARG A 307 -22.98 -6.74 6.92
CA ARG A 307 -23.99 -7.26 7.84
C ARG A 307 -24.46 -8.63 7.37
N ALA A 308 -25.01 -9.44 8.26
CA ALA A 308 -25.77 -10.61 7.82
C ALA A 308 -27.10 -10.15 7.20
N TRP A 309 -27.42 -10.64 6.01
CA TRP A 309 -28.73 -10.44 5.41
C TRP A 309 -29.63 -11.63 5.78
N ASP A 310 -30.69 -11.35 6.58
CA ASP A 310 -31.66 -12.33 7.02
C ASP A 310 -32.76 -12.49 5.94
N ALA A 311 -32.42 -13.03 4.78
CA ALA A 311 -33.35 -13.15 3.65
C ALA A 311 -34.58 -13.96 4.01
N GLY A 312 -35.79 -13.46 3.70
CA GLY A 312 -37.05 -14.13 3.97
C GLY A 312 -37.50 -14.11 5.44
N VAL A 313 -36.68 -13.56 6.33
CA VAL A 313 -37.06 -13.44 7.76
C VAL A 313 -37.86 -12.15 7.97
N PRO A 314 -39.06 -12.21 8.54
CA PRO A 314 -39.86 -11.02 8.83
C PRO A 314 -39.13 -10.04 9.77
N LYS A 315 -39.09 -8.78 9.40
CA LYS A 315 -38.55 -7.70 10.22
C LYS A 315 -39.61 -7.23 11.21
N ARG A 316 -39.52 -7.62 12.46
CA ARG A 316 -40.50 -7.31 13.53
C ARG A 316 -39.81 -6.77 14.76
N GLU A 317 -40.50 -5.90 15.49
CA GLU A 317 -40.10 -5.50 16.83
C GLU A 317 -40.01 -6.75 17.75
N GLY A 318 -38.99 -6.78 18.61
CA GLY A 318 -38.71 -7.94 19.48
C GLY A 318 -37.83 -9.02 18.86
N GLY A 319 -37.44 -8.94 17.59
CA GLY A 319 -36.43 -9.79 16.95
C GLY A 319 -36.75 -11.29 16.87
N ALA A 320 -37.90 -11.73 17.32
CA ALA A 320 -38.27 -13.13 17.52
C ALA A 320 -38.47 -13.94 16.22
N ALA A 321 -38.39 -13.31 15.08
CA ALA A 321 -38.57 -13.98 13.78
C ALA A 321 -37.33 -14.72 13.29
N TRP A 322 -36.10 -14.29 13.67
CA TRP A 322 -34.87 -14.99 13.32
C TRP A 322 -34.60 -16.13 14.32
N GLN A 323 -34.26 -17.31 13.78
CA GLN A 323 -34.01 -18.51 14.60
C GLN A 323 -32.65 -19.12 14.22
N ALA A 324 -31.80 -19.35 15.24
CA ALA A 324 -30.51 -19.99 15.06
C ALA A 324 -30.67 -21.40 14.46
N GLY A 325 -29.85 -21.77 13.49
CA GLY A 325 -29.90 -23.08 12.82
C GLY A 325 -31.08 -23.25 11.83
N VAL A 326 -32.02 -22.31 11.74
CA VAL A 326 -33.16 -22.34 10.82
C VAL A 326 -33.11 -21.21 9.81
N SER A 327 -32.96 -19.98 10.30
CA SER A 327 -32.93 -18.77 9.47
C SER A 327 -31.51 -18.59 8.84
N PRO A 328 -31.38 -17.97 7.66
CA PRO A 328 -30.09 -17.59 7.12
C PRO A 328 -29.29 -16.74 8.13
N ASN A 329 -28.00 -16.97 8.17
CA ASN A 329 -27.07 -16.19 9.00
C ASN A 329 -25.80 -15.95 8.21
N GLY A 330 -25.62 -14.77 7.66
CA GLY A 330 -24.53 -14.46 6.75
C GLY A 330 -23.15 -14.89 7.26
N GLN A 331 -22.38 -15.53 6.40
CA GLN A 331 -20.97 -15.84 6.63
C GLN A 331 -20.12 -15.01 5.67
N ALA A 332 -19.19 -14.24 6.21
CA ALA A 332 -18.17 -13.55 5.40
C ALA A 332 -16.83 -13.47 6.13
N LEU A 333 -15.78 -13.66 5.38
CA LEU A 333 -14.41 -13.44 5.81
C LEU A 333 -13.71 -12.45 4.86
N VAL A 334 -13.16 -11.38 5.44
CA VAL A 334 -12.25 -10.48 4.74
C VAL A 334 -10.84 -10.77 5.23
N ARG A 335 -9.93 -11.17 4.31
CA ARG A 335 -8.59 -11.56 4.73
C ARG A 335 -7.50 -11.15 3.76
N ASP A 336 -6.29 -10.92 4.31
CA ASP A 336 -5.04 -10.62 3.59
C ASP A 336 -5.20 -9.46 2.60
N SER A 337 -6.09 -8.51 2.93
CA SER A 337 -6.56 -7.43 2.07
C SER A 337 -6.12 -6.05 2.57
N LEU A 338 -6.07 -5.07 1.67
CA LEU A 338 -5.80 -3.68 1.98
C LEU A 338 -7.12 -2.92 2.12
N LEU A 339 -7.39 -2.38 3.30
CA LEU A 339 -8.64 -1.72 3.65
C LEU A 339 -8.45 -0.22 3.79
N GLY A 340 -9.28 0.55 3.10
CA GLY A 340 -9.25 2.02 3.13
C GLY A 340 -9.79 2.59 4.45
N PRO A 341 -9.47 3.86 4.76
CA PRO A 341 -9.83 4.50 6.03
C PRO A 341 -11.33 4.77 6.19
N HIS A 342 -12.12 4.62 5.13
CA HIS A 342 -13.58 4.79 5.16
C HIS A 342 -14.31 3.62 5.82
N LEU A 343 -13.62 2.47 6.00
CA LEU A 343 -14.23 1.25 6.52
C LEU A 343 -14.19 1.21 8.04
N LYS A 344 -15.33 1.05 8.64
CA LYS A 344 -15.51 0.65 10.03
C LYS A 344 -15.98 -0.80 10.11
N GLY A 345 -16.08 -1.38 11.28
CA GLY A 345 -16.38 -2.80 11.48
C GLY A 345 -17.71 -3.30 10.88
N TRP A 346 -18.22 -4.39 11.43
CA TRP A 346 -19.49 -5.02 11.02
C TRP A 346 -20.67 -4.36 11.71
N THR A 347 -21.86 -4.48 11.15
CA THR A 347 -23.07 -3.86 11.74
C THR A 347 -24.21 -4.85 11.93
N ARG A 348 -25.27 -4.38 12.61
CA ARG A 348 -26.49 -5.14 12.86
C ARG A 348 -27.14 -5.63 11.57
N SER A 349 -27.73 -6.82 11.63
CA SER A 349 -28.49 -7.38 10.50
C SER A 349 -29.76 -6.57 10.22
N THR A 350 -30.51 -6.24 11.26
CA THR A 350 -31.70 -5.39 11.20
C THR A 350 -31.78 -4.51 12.47
N ALA A 351 -32.76 -3.60 12.54
CA ALA A 351 -32.97 -2.80 13.73
C ALA A 351 -33.23 -3.68 15.00
N TRP A 352 -33.75 -4.87 14.81
CA TRP A 352 -34.12 -5.80 15.89
C TRP A 352 -33.14 -6.97 16.07
N ARG A 353 -32.15 -7.11 15.20
CA ARG A 353 -31.08 -8.11 15.31
C ARG A 353 -29.72 -7.42 15.32
N PRO A 354 -29.22 -7.07 16.53
CA PRO A 354 -27.89 -6.47 16.67
C PRO A 354 -26.78 -7.44 16.20
N PHE A 355 -25.60 -6.92 15.98
CA PHE A 355 -24.43 -7.75 15.75
C PHE A 355 -24.05 -8.49 17.04
N ASP A 356 -23.79 -9.78 16.93
CA ASP A 356 -23.31 -10.65 18.00
C ASP A 356 -22.16 -11.53 17.45
N ALA A 357 -20.95 -11.32 17.96
CA ALA A 357 -19.76 -12.05 17.49
C ALA A 357 -19.83 -13.56 17.78
N GLY A 358 -20.62 -14.00 18.78
CA GLY A 358 -20.84 -15.41 19.09
C GLY A 358 -21.84 -16.09 18.15
N VAL A 359 -22.64 -15.31 17.42
CA VAL A 359 -23.72 -15.80 16.54
C VAL A 359 -23.44 -15.51 15.08
N ASN A 360 -23.01 -14.29 14.75
CA ASN A 360 -22.70 -13.90 13.38
C ASN A 360 -21.37 -14.50 12.92
N ARG A 361 -21.34 -15.06 11.71
CA ARG A 361 -20.16 -15.66 11.09
C ARG A 361 -19.43 -14.64 10.22
N LEU A 362 -19.18 -13.44 10.78
CA LEU A 362 -18.53 -12.31 10.09
C LEU A 362 -17.21 -12.01 10.79
N ALA A 363 -16.10 -12.11 10.07
CA ALA A 363 -14.78 -11.99 10.65
C ALA A 363 -13.74 -11.43 9.67
N GLU A 364 -12.57 -11.12 10.22
CA GLU A 364 -11.41 -10.63 9.51
C GLU A 364 -10.15 -11.40 9.90
N PHE A 365 -9.14 -11.41 8.97
CA PHE A 365 -7.83 -11.99 9.26
C PHE A 365 -6.75 -11.36 8.38
N GLY A 366 -5.61 -10.98 8.96
CA GLY A 366 -4.41 -10.62 8.21
C GLY A 366 -4.56 -9.40 7.27
N ASN A 367 -5.56 -8.55 7.48
CA ASN A 367 -5.73 -7.33 6.69
C ASN A 367 -4.73 -6.24 7.08
N ALA A 368 -4.55 -5.24 6.23
CA ALA A 368 -3.84 -4.01 6.53
C ALA A 368 -4.75 -2.80 6.33
N LEU A 369 -4.57 -1.75 7.14
CA LEU A 369 -5.23 -0.47 6.94
C LEU A 369 -4.35 0.44 6.08
N LEU A 370 -4.92 1.03 5.06
CA LEU A 370 -4.29 2.11 4.32
C LEU A 370 -4.56 3.42 5.08
N PRO A 371 -3.55 4.05 5.69
CA PRO A 371 -3.77 5.29 6.43
C PRO A 371 -4.10 6.45 5.50
N ALA A 372 -4.83 7.46 5.99
CA ALA A 372 -5.07 8.71 5.25
C ALA A 372 -3.77 9.38 4.82
N ALA A 373 -2.71 9.20 5.59
CA ALA A 373 -1.35 9.66 5.28
C ALA A 373 -0.79 9.16 3.94
N ALA A 374 -1.39 8.15 3.31
CA ALA A 374 -0.98 7.67 1.98
C ALA A 374 -1.20 8.72 0.87
N TRP A 375 -2.14 9.64 1.05
CA TRP A 375 -2.42 10.74 0.13
C TRP A 375 -1.86 12.08 0.59
N GLU A 376 -1.17 12.13 1.73
CA GLU A 376 -0.56 13.37 2.21
C GLU A 376 0.52 13.86 1.27
N THR A 377 0.58 15.17 1.12
CA THR A 377 1.62 15.89 0.41
C THR A 377 2.46 16.68 1.39
N LEU A 378 3.73 16.89 1.11
CA LEU A 378 4.55 17.71 1.97
C LEU A 378 4.10 19.18 1.89
N PRO A 379 3.75 19.85 3.00
CA PRO A 379 3.39 21.25 2.98
C PRO A 379 4.45 22.13 2.32
N ALA A 380 4.03 23.17 1.59
CA ALA A 380 4.94 23.99 0.79
C ALA A 380 6.04 24.70 1.61
N ASN A 381 5.79 24.92 2.90
CA ASN A 381 6.71 25.58 3.83
C ASN A 381 7.53 24.60 4.68
N GLU A 382 7.49 23.30 4.39
CA GLU A 382 8.17 22.26 5.18
C GLU A 382 9.43 21.73 4.48
N GLY A 383 10.48 22.55 4.53
CA GLY A 383 11.78 22.20 3.97
C GLY A 383 11.91 22.47 2.47
N TRP A 384 13.09 22.15 1.93
CA TRP A 384 13.39 22.31 0.50
C TRP A 384 12.50 21.46 -0.41
N GLY A 385 12.05 20.29 0.07
CA GLY A 385 11.11 19.41 -0.66
C GLY A 385 9.66 19.89 -0.63
N GLY A 386 9.36 21.03 0.02
CA GLY A 386 8.00 21.54 0.18
C GLY A 386 7.19 21.52 -1.12
N GLY A 387 5.94 21.06 -1.04
CA GLY A 387 5.06 20.87 -2.19
C GLY A 387 5.23 19.52 -2.92
N THR A 388 6.02 18.59 -2.39
CA THR A 388 6.09 17.23 -2.94
C THR A 388 4.75 16.52 -2.78
N ARG A 389 4.22 15.96 -3.87
CA ARG A 389 2.90 15.34 -3.95
C ARG A 389 2.94 13.80 -4.05
N GLY A 390 4.08 13.23 -4.51
CA GLY A 390 4.18 11.79 -4.73
C GLY A 390 3.06 11.26 -5.63
N GLY A 391 2.37 10.22 -5.15
CA GLY A 391 1.21 9.62 -5.80
C GLY A 391 -0.14 10.15 -5.32
N ALA A 392 -0.23 11.35 -4.72
CA ALA A 392 -1.48 11.87 -4.14
C ALA A 392 -2.64 11.98 -5.15
N ASP A 393 -2.33 12.10 -6.44
CA ASP A 393 -3.32 12.15 -7.53
C ASP A 393 -3.68 10.76 -8.09
N ALA A 394 -3.28 9.67 -7.42
CA ALA A 394 -3.59 8.31 -7.83
C ALA A 394 -5.09 8.02 -7.78
N ALA A 395 -5.64 7.51 -8.87
CA ALA A 395 -6.99 6.95 -8.87
C ALA A 395 -7.03 5.65 -8.02
N PRO A 396 -8.19 5.22 -7.53
CA PRO A 396 -8.31 3.99 -6.72
C PRO A 396 -7.68 2.75 -7.39
N GLU A 397 -7.74 2.63 -8.71
CA GLU A 397 -7.11 1.55 -9.46
C GLU A 397 -5.58 1.56 -9.37
N GLN A 398 -4.97 2.73 -9.11
CA GLN A 398 -3.52 2.94 -8.98
C GLN A 398 -3.03 2.90 -7.51
N VAL A 399 -3.89 2.62 -6.56
CA VAL A 399 -3.52 2.32 -5.18
C VAL A 399 -3.33 0.81 -5.06
N LEU A 400 -2.09 0.36 -4.93
CA LEU A 400 -1.72 -1.05 -5.04
C LEU A 400 -1.22 -1.60 -3.70
N ALA A 401 -1.68 -2.80 -3.34
CA ALA A 401 -1.13 -3.56 -2.23
C ALA A 401 0.08 -4.36 -2.73
N ILE A 402 1.22 -4.21 -2.06
CA ILE A 402 2.49 -4.83 -2.46
C ILE A 402 2.92 -5.82 -1.38
N ARG A 403 2.95 -7.11 -1.73
CA ARG A 403 3.27 -8.21 -0.82
C ARG A 403 4.59 -8.87 -1.13
N ASP A 404 5.02 -8.76 -2.40
CA ASP A 404 6.23 -9.40 -2.89
C ASP A 404 6.91 -8.57 -3.99
N ARG A 405 8.06 -9.05 -4.43
CA ARG A 405 8.85 -8.42 -5.48
C ARG A 405 8.13 -8.38 -6.83
N ALA A 406 7.41 -9.42 -7.20
CA ALA A 406 6.72 -9.50 -8.50
C ALA A 406 5.60 -8.45 -8.60
N GLU A 407 4.81 -8.28 -7.52
CA GLU A 407 3.81 -7.22 -7.41
C GLU A 407 4.46 -5.82 -7.48
N LEU A 408 5.60 -5.63 -6.80
CA LEU A 408 6.34 -4.37 -6.85
C LEU A 408 6.81 -4.06 -8.29
N GLU A 409 7.48 -4.99 -8.95
CA GLU A 409 7.94 -4.80 -10.34
C GLU A 409 6.78 -4.54 -11.31
N ALA A 410 5.64 -5.21 -11.12
CA ALA A 410 4.44 -4.94 -11.91
C ALA A 410 3.92 -3.52 -11.69
N ALA A 411 3.91 -3.05 -10.45
CA ALA A 411 3.50 -1.70 -10.10
C ALA A 411 4.43 -0.62 -10.65
N LEU A 412 5.75 -0.86 -10.61
CA LEU A 412 6.75 0.08 -11.15
C LEU A 412 6.65 0.24 -12.68
N ARG A 413 6.15 -0.78 -13.41
CA ARG A 413 5.88 -0.69 -14.87
C ARG A 413 4.78 0.32 -15.25
N LEU A 414 4.00 0.84 -14.30
CA LEU A 414 3.08 1.94 -14.54
C LEU A 414 3.79 3.26 -14.89
N GLY A 415 5.13 3.30 -14.81
CA GLY A 415 5.93 4.47 -15.17
C GLY A 415 5.53 5.71 -14.37
N ALA A 416 5.42 6.86 -15.03
CA ALA A 416 5.09 8.14 -14.40
C ALA A 416 3.60 8.33 -14.03
N THR A 417 2.73 7.35 -14.26
CA THR A 417 1.34 7.42 -13.80
C THR A 417 1.31 7.57 -12.27
N PRO A 418 0.58 8.54 -11.70
CA PRO A 418 0.47 8.70 -10.26
C PRO A 418 0.01 7.41 -9.58
N LYS A 419 0.72 6.98 -8.53
CA LYS A 419 0.41 5.71 -7.84
C LYS A 419 0.80 5.73 -6.37
N ILE A 420 0.06 4.96 -5.59
CA ILE A 420 0.34 4.67 -4.18
C ILE A 420 0.63 3.19 -4.05
N LEU A 421 1.82 2.85 -3.57
CA LEU A 421 2.28 1.48 -3.34
C LEU A 421 2.28 1.22 -1.83
N ALA A 422 1.26 0.51 -1.35
CA ALA A 422 1.12 0.16 0.06
C ALA A 422 1.84 -1.17 0.33
N LEU A 423 2.99 -1.11 0.97
CA LEU A 423 3.79 -2.29 1.29
C LEU A 423 3.19 -3.02 2.49
N MET A 424 2.76 -4.25 2.28
CA MET A 424 2.18 -5.14 3.28
C MET A 424 3.20 -6.11 3.87
N ALA A 425 4.43 -6.11 3.37
CA ALA A 425 5.50 -7.01 3.79
C ALA A 425 6.88 -6.37 3.62
N ARG A 426 7.90 -7.04 4.14
CA ARG A 426 9.30 -6.77 3.81
C ARG A 426 9.63 -7.45 2.48
N ILE A 427 10.02 -6.67 1.49
CA ILE A 427 10.36 -7.15 0.14
C ILE A 427 11.86 -7.44 0.08
N ASP A 428 12.21 -8.69 -0.17
CA ASP A 428 13.60 -9.10 -0.43
C ASP A 428 13.96 -8.79 -1.89
N LEU A 429 14.84 -7.81 -2.11
CA LEU A 429 15.29 -7.39 -3.43
C LEU A 429 16.27 -8.39 -4.07
N SER A 430 16.84 -9.31 -3.30
CA SER A 430 17.67 -10.40 -3.82
C SER A 430 16.87 -11.66 -4.21
N ALA A 431 15.56 -11.73 -3.87
CA ALA A 431 14.75 -12.91 -4.17
C ALA A 431 14.51 -13.13 -5.67
N ASP A 432 14.45 -14.39 -6.07
CA ASP A 432 14.03 -14.80 -7.42
C ASP A 432 12.52 -14.62 -7.64
N ALA A 433 12.03 -14.99 -8.83
CA ALA A 433 10.61 -14.89 -9.19
C ALA A 433 9.69 -15.80 -8.35
N GLN A 434 10.24 -16.77 -7.63
CA GLN A 434 9.52 -17.65 -6.71
C GLN A 434 9.65 -17.19 -5.25
N GLY A 435 10.26 -16.04 -5.00
CA GLY A 435 10.47 -15.48 -3.66
C GLY A 435 11.61 -16.14 -2.87
N ARG A 436 12.49 -16.92 -3.49
CA ARG A 436 13.62 -17.56 -2.83
C ARG A 436 14.82 -16.62 -2.81
N PRO A 437 15.45 -16.38 -1.62
CA PRO A 437 16.64 -15.55 -1.53
C PRO A 437 17.78 -16.10 -2.41
N LEU A 438 18.44 -15.22 -3.15
CA LEU A 438 19.65 -15.53 -3.91
C LEU A 438 20.88 -15.11 -3.10
N ASP A 439 21.79 -16.03 -2.95
CA ASP A 439 23.08 -15.82 -2.27
C ASP A 439 24.24 -15.57 -3.27
N ALA A 440 25.45 -15.44 -2.72
CA ALA A 440 26.66 -15.27 -3.55
C ALA A 440 26.85 -16.41 -4.53
N ALA A 441 26.51 -17.67 -4.16
CA ALA A 441 26.71 -18.82 -5.03
C ALA A 441 25.79 -18.79 -6.25
N ALA A 442 24.55 -18.31 -6.08
CA ALA A 442 23.58 -18.15 -7.17
C ALA A 442 23.95 -17.01 -8.14
N LEU A 443 24.61 -15.96 -7.64
CA LEU A 443 24.91 -14.73 -8.38
C LEU A 443 26.31 -14.71 -8.99
N ARG A 444 27.26 -15.51 -8.46
CA ARG A 444 28.64 -15.50 -8.91
C ARG A 444 28.84 -15.99 -10.35
N ASP A 445 29.86 -15.47 -10.99
CA ASP A 445 30.41 -16.03 -12.23
C ASP A 445 31.13 -17.36 -11.93
N ALA A 446 31.03 -18.35 -12.82
CA ALA A 446 31.64 -19.65 -12.63
C ALA A 446 33.17 -19.61 -12.46
N GLN A 447 33.84 -18.55 -12.96
CA GLN A 447 35.28 -18.34 -12.86
C GLN A 447 35.67 -17.51 -11.63
N TYR A 448 34.72 -16.97 -10.86
CA TYR A 448 35.00 -16.21 -9.65
C TYR A 448 35.16 -17.13 -8.44
N ASP A 449 36.30 -17.02 -7.81
CA ASP A 449 36.58 -17.60 -6.51
C ASP A 449 37.17 -16.53 -5.61
N GLU A 450 36.54 -16.27 -4.48
CA GLU A 450 36.92 -15.18 -3.56
C GLU A 450 38.28 -15.44 -2.90
N ALA A 451 38.62 -16.71 -2.59
CA ALA A 451 39.90 -17.04 -1.99
C ALA A 451 41.03 -16.85 -3.01
N ALA A 452 40.83 -17.29 -4.24
CA ALA A 452 41.79 -17.06 -5.34
C ALA A 452 41.93 -15.57 -5.65
N TYR A 453 40.85 -14.79 -5.62
CA TYR A 453 40.86 -13.35 -5.78
C TYR A 453 41.74 -12.66 -4.72
N ARG A 454 41.53 -13.00 -3.45
CA ARG A 454 42.32 -12.48 -2.34
C ARG A 454 43.80 -12.87 -2.47
N ALA A 455 44.10 -14.11 -2.81
CA ALA A 455 45.49 -14.54 -3.03
C ALA A 455 46.19 -13.81 -4.19
N ALA A 456 45.47 -13.58 -5.29
CA ALA A 456 46.03 -12.93 -6.49
C ALA A 456 46.31 -11.43 -6.31
N PHE A 457 45.49 -10.75 -5.53
CA PHE A 457 45.55 -9.29 -5.35
C PHE A 457 46.05 -8.85 -3.97
N ASP A 458 46.75 -9.75 -3.25
CA ASP A 458 47.41 -9.40 -1.99
C ASP A 458 48.41 -8.24 -2.22
N PRO A 459 48.23 -7.10 -1.50
CA PRO A 459 49.13 -5.95 -1.65
C PRO A 459 50.63 -6.25 -1.46
N ALA A 460 50.96 -7.28 -0.69
CA ALA A 460 52.33 -7.69 -0.49
C ALA A 460 53.00 -8.24 -1.77
N THR A 461 52.21 -8.82 -2.67
CA THR A 461 52.70 -9.42 -3.94
C THR A 461 52.24 -8.64 -5.16
N TRP A 462 50.95 -8.17 -5.16
CA TRP A 462 50.40 -7.39 -6.29
C TRP A 462 50.84 -5.93 -6.28
N GLY A 463 51.08 -5.37 -5.09
CA GLY A 463 51.43 -3.95 -4.90
C GLY A 463 50.20 -3.02 -5.00
N ARG A 464 50.48 -1.71 -5.06
CA ARG A 464 49.46 -0.65 -5.11
C ARG A 464 49.06 -0.31 -6.56
N ARG A 465 48.34 -1.22 -7.19
CA ARG A 465 47.77 -1.04 -8.52
C ARG A 465 46.39 -1.69 -8.59
N ALA A 466 45.51 -1.13 -9.37
CA ALA A 466 44.16 -1.68 -9.53
C ALA A 466 44.20 -3.15 -9.93
N PRO A 467 43.36 -4.03 -9.35
CA PRO A 467 43.17 -5.41 -9.78
C PRO A 467 42.83 -5.48 -11.28
N ALA A 468 43.40 -6.45 -11.98
CA ALA A 468 43.17 -6.65 -13.43
C ALA A 468 43.34 -8.12 -13.82
N GLY A 469 42.74 -8.53 -14.93
CA GLY A 469 42.80 -9.87 -15.48
C GLY A 469 41.62 -10.76 -15.12
N PRO A 470 41.65 -12.06 -15.41
CA PRO A 470 40.50 -12.94 -15.45
C PRO A 470 39.70 -13.01 -14.12
N LEU A 471 40.38 -12.95 -12.96
CA LEU A 471 39.69 -13.00 -11.67
C LEU A 471 38.90 -11.71 -11.36
N GLU A 472 39.50 -10.54 -11.66
CA GLU A 472 38.80 -9.27 -11.53
C GLU A 472 37.63 -9.17 -12.55
N GLU A 473 37.81 -9.60 -13.76
CA GLU A 473 36.73 -9.66 -14.76
C GLU A 473 35.60 -10.59 -14.30
N ALA A 474 35.92 -11.74 -13.68
CA ALA A 474 34.94 -12.65 -13.13
C ALA A 474 34.19 -12.02 -11.92
N ARG A 475 34.90 -11.26 -11.04
CA ARG A 475 34.27 -10.47 -9.97
C ARG A 475 33.30 -9.43 -10.56
N GLN A 476 33.73 -8.67 -11.58
CA GLN A 476 32.89 -7.65 -12.23
C GLN A 476 31.65 -8.25 -12.90
N ARG A 477 31.76 -9.44 -13.52
CA ARG A 477 30.59 -10.15 -14.06
C ARG A 477 29.63 -10.59 -12.95
N SER A 478 30.16 -11.06 -11.81
CA SER A 478 29.37 -11.40 -10.63
C SER A 478 28.64 -10.19 -10.06
N ALA A 479 29.36 -9.08 -9.84
CA ALA A 479 28.79 -7.81 -9.38
C ALA A 479 27.72 -7.29 -10.35
N THR A 480 27.92 -7.41 -11.67
CA THR A 480 26.93 -7.01 -12.69
C THR A 480 25.65 -7.86 -12.60
N ARG A 481 25.77 -9.16 -12.35
CA ARG A 481 24.60 -10.03 -12.14
C ARG A 481 23.85 -9.63 -10.89
N GLN A 482 24.58 -9.41 -9.79
CA GLN A 482 23.98 -8.94 -8.54
C GLN A 482 23.27 -7.60 -8.75
N ALA A 483 23.93 -6.60 -9.35
CA ALA A 483 23.36 -5.28 -9.58
C ALA A 483 22.02 -5.32 -10.35
N ARG A 484 21.92 -6.18 -11.38
CA ARG A 484 20.67 -6.38 -12.13
C ARG A 484 19.56 -6.97 -11.27
N GLN A 485 19.93 -7.82 -10.33
CA GLN A 485 18.98 -8.46 -9.42
C GLN A 485 18.51 -7.51 -8.32
N VAL A 486 19.43 -6.85 -7.62
CA VAL A 486 19.11 -6.15 -6.36
C VAL A 486 18.77 -4.67 -6.53
N THR A 487 18.89 -4.10 -7.73
CA THR A 487 18.63 -2.67 -7.96
C THR A 487 17.27 -2.47 -8.63
N LEU A 488 16.34 -1.79 -7.96
CA LEU A 488 15.07 -1.39 -8.53
C LEU A 488 14.99 0.13 -8.71
N ARG A 489 14.46 0.56 -9.86
CA ARG A 489 14.31 1.98 -10.22
C ARG A 489 12.89 2.46 -9.92
N LEU A 490 12.79 3.56 -9.18
CA LEU A 490 11.53 4.21 -8.86
C LEU A 490 11.15 5.17 -10.00
N PRO A 491 9.91 5.12 -10.50
CA PRO A 491 9.40 6.12 -11.43
C PRO A 491 8.84 7.37 -10.70
N SER A 492 8.67 8.47 -11.43
CA SER A 492 8.03 9.70 -10.93
C SER A 492 6.60 9.47 -10.43
N ASN A 493 6.07 10.43 -9.67
CA ASN A 493 4.69 10.49 -9.17
C ASN A 493 4.31 9.25 -8.33
N THR A 494 5.20 8.84 -7.43
CA THR A 494 5.04 7.61 -6.65
C THR A 494 5.09 7.91 -5.15
N THR A 495 4.11 7.40 -4.42
CA THR A 495 4.15 7.24 -2.97
C THR A 495 4.37 5.76 -2.64
N LEU A 496 5.44 5.46 -1.87
CA LEU A 496 5.62 4.16 -1.22
C LEU A 496 5.34 4.34 0.28
N ILE A 497 4.45 3.53 0.83
CA ILE A 497 4.10 3.60 2.25
C ILE A 497 4.02 2.22 2.88
N GLY A 498 4.69 2.03 4.02
CA GLY A 498 4.57 0.82 4.81
C GLY A 498 3.26 0.81 5.60
N VAL A 499 2.47 -0.24 5.47
CA VAL A 499 1.15 -0.35 6.12
C VAL A 499 1.07 -1.51 7.12
N ARG A 500 2.14 -2.25 7.32
CA ARG A 500 2.28 -3.30 8.34
C ARG A 500 3.64 -3.24 9.00
N SER A 501 3.72 -3.76 10.21
CA SER A 501 4.98 -3.87 10.93
C SER A 501 6.05 -4.59 10.11
N GLY A 502 7.23 -4.00 10.03
CA GLY A 502 8.36 -4.51 9.25
C GLY A 502 8.29 -4.29 7.75
N ALA A 503 7.24 -3.64 7.22
CA ALA A 503 7.15 -3.31 5.79
C ALA A 503 8.36 -2.48 5.32
N GLY A 504 8.91 -2.85 4.17
CA GLY A 504 10.09 -2.18 3.62
C GLY A 504 10.88 -3.05 2.66
N PHE A 505 12.20 -2.84 2.61
CA PHE A 505 13.09 -3.49 1.65
C PHE A 505 14.31 -4.08 2.33
N ALA A 506 14.81 -5.18 1.80
CA ALA A 506 16.02 -5.83 2.24
C ALA A 506 16.87 -6.33 1.07
N ASN A 507 18.17 -6.54 1.31
CA ASN A 507 19.11 -7.18 0.39
C ASN A 507 19.23 -6.49 -0.98
N GLY A 508 19.13 -5.16 -1.02
CA GLY A 508 19.28 -4.43 -2.27
C GLY A 508 19.01 -2.93 -2.15
N MET A 509 18.96 -2.27 -3.29
CA MET A 509 18.95 -0.83 -3.42
C MET A 509 17.73 -0.33 -4.21
N LEU A 510 17.07 0.72 -3.71
CA LEU A 510 16.15 1.52 -4.52
C LEU A 510 16.89 2.72 -5.12
N VAL A 511 16.66 2.98 -6.39
CA VAL A 511 17.27 4.11 -7.11
C VAL A 511 16.19 5.01 -7.70
N ALA A 512 16.24 6.29 -7.36
CA ALA A 512 15.50 7.36 -8.01
C ALA A 512 16.48 8.13 -8.93
N ASP A 513 16.41 7.90 -10.24
CA ASP A 513 17.36 8.44 -11.21
C ASP A 513 16.66 9.40 -12.19
N GLY A 514 16.88 10.69 -12.02
CA GLY A 514 16.31 11.75 -12.87
C GLY A 514 14.79 11.87 -12.79
N VAL A 515 14.17 11.39 -11.71
CA VAL A 515 12.72 11.37 -11.48
C VAL A 515 12.29 12.44 -10.48
N GLU A 516 11.00 12.71 -10.42
CA GLU A 516 10.44 13.71 -9.51
C GLU A 516 9.14 13.26 -8.85
N GLN A 517 8.74 13.98 -7.81
CA GLN A 517 7.51 13.71 -7.07
C GLN A 517 7.53 12.31 -6.43
N LEU A 518 8.43 12.12 -5.46
CA LEU A 518 8.53 10.87 -4.71
C LEU A 518 8.24 11.10 -3.22
N ILE A 519 7.42 10.25 -2.64
CA ILE A 519 7.17 10.16 -1.20
C ILE A 519 7.46 8.72 -0.74
N LEU A 520 8.35 8.57 0.25
CA LEU A 520 8.68 7.30 0.86
C LEU A 520 8.42 7.42 2.37
N ARG A 521 7.46 6.65 2.92
CA ARG A 521 7.04 6.79 4.31
C ARG A 521 6.88 5.47 5.03
N HIS A 522 7.22 5.47 6.33
CA HIS A 522 7.01 4.32 7.22
C HIS A 522 7.63 3.02 6.70
N LEU A 523 8.79 3.09 6.05
CA LEU A 523 9.49 1.95 5.45
C LEU A 523 10.74 1.60 6.25
N HIS A 524 11.07 0.32 6.29
CA HIS A 524 12.35 -0.15 6.81
C HIS A 524 13.25 -0.59 5.66
N PHE A 525 14.37 0.10 5.45
CA PHE A 525 15.43 -0.24 4.51
C PHE A 525 16.57 -0.91 5.27
N SER A 526 17.01 -2.08 4.83
CA SER A 526 18.04 -2.81 5.54
C SER A 526 18.89 -3.68 4.64
N ASP A 527 20.15 -3.84 5.06
CA ASP A 527 21.01 -4.90 4.55
C ASP A 527 21.23 -4.84 3.02
N ALA A 528 21.60 -3.66 2.48
CA ALA A 528 21.97 -3.50 1.07
C ALA A 528 23.34 -4.14 0.81
N TYR A 529 23.38 -5.48 0.93
CA TYR A 529 24.61 -6.26 1.03
C TYR A 529 25.23 -6.56 -0.32
N ASP A 530 26.53 -6.23 -0.46
CA ASP A 530 27.34 -6.54 -1.65
C ASP A 530 28.08 -7.87 -1.46
N HIS A 531 27.72 -8.87 -2.27
CA HIS A 531 28.42 -10.16 -2.28
C HIS A 531 29.80 -10.11 -2.94
N PHE A 532 30.07 -9.09 -3.79
CA PHE A 532 31.27 -9.00 -4.62
C PHE A 532 31.95 -7.64 -4.52
N PRO A 533 32.27 -7.12 -3.33
CA PRO A 533 32.88 -5.81 -3.15
C PRO A 533 34.23 -5.71 -3.87
N ALA A 534 34.58 -4.53 -4.34
CA ALA A 534 35.83 -4.28 -5.03
C ALA A 534 36.96 -3.96 -4.04
N TRP A 535 38.12 -4.56 -4.23
CA TRP A 535 39.34 -4.09 -3.59
C TRP A 535 39.95 -2.94 -4.41
N ASP A 536 40.07 -1.75 -3.80
CA ASP A 536 40.79 -0.61 -4.39
C ASP A 536 42.06 -0.29 -3.60
N PRO A 537 43.22 -0.77 -4.03
CA PRO A 537 44.48 -0.48 -3.34
C PRO A 537 44.93 0.99 -3.48
N LEU A 538 44.25 1.80 -4.30
CA LEU A 538 44.57 3.23 -4.51
C LEU A 538 43.74 4.14 -3.62
N ASP A 539 42.65 3.65 -3.01
CA ASP A 539 41.86 4.42 -2.08
C ASP A 539 42.61 4.63 -0.75
N GLY A 540 42.72 5.90 -0.35
CA GLY A 540 43.48 6.28 0.84
C GLY A 540 44.97 5.84 0.78
N SER A 541 45.61 5.70 1.95
CA SER A 541 47.00 5.32 2.06
C SER A 541 47.25 3.81 2.04
N GLN A 542 46.25 3.01 2.34
CA GLN A 542 46.37 1.55 2.56
C GLN A 542 45.44 0.72 1.66
N GLY A 543 44.65 1.34 0.81
CA GLY A 543 43.56 0.70 0.08
C GLY A 543 42.30 0.54 0.91
N GLU A 544 41.19 0.29 0.24
CA GLU A 544 39.87 0.01 0.86
C GLU A 544 39.09 -1.04 0.08
N TRP A 545 38.19 -1.74 0.77
CA TRP A 545 37.14 -2.52 0.15
C TRP A 545 35.94 -1.59 -0.09
N ASN A 546 35.39 -1.59 -1.30
CA ASN A 546 34.28 -0.73 -1.69
C ASN A 546 33.05 -1.56 -2.08
N SER A 547 31.96 -1.37 -1.36
CA SER A 547 30.64 -1.86 -1.70
C SER A 547 29.97 -0.90 -2.72
N GLU A 548 29.01 -1.43 -3.49
CA GLU A 548 28.28 -0.68 -4.53
C GLU A 548 26.90 -0.19 -4.06
N TYR A 549 26.31 -0.77 -3.01
CA TYR A 549 24.89 -0.61 -2.73
C TYR A 549 24.60 0.26 -1.52
N ASP A 550 23.83 1.36 -1.76
CA ASP A 550 23.11 2.10 -0.73
C ASP A 550 21.75 1.45 -0.47
N ASN A 551 21.11 1.73 0.66
CA ASN A 551 19.71 1.36 0.81
C ASN A 551 18.79 2.18 -0.13
N LEU A 552 19.05 3.48 -0.26
CA LEU A 552 18.32 4.40 -1.15
C LEU A 552 19.28 5.37 -1.83
N ARG A 553 19.25 5.45 -3.14
CA ARG A 553 20.05 6.40 -3.94
C ARG A 553 19.15 7.37 -4.68
N LEU A 554 19.28 8.66 -4.37
CA LEU A 554 18.61 9.77 -5.06
C LEU A 554 19.60 10.43 -6.01
N ARG A 555 19.57 10.07 -7.29
CA ARG A 555 20.47 10.55 -8.33
C ARG A 555 19.71 11.47 -9.29
N GLY A 556 20.00 12.76 -9.28
CA GLY A 556 19.27 13.73 -10.12
C GLY A 556 17.77 13.82 -9.83
N ALA A 557 17.30 13.21 -8.73
CA ALA A 557 15.90 13.21 -8.35
C ALA A 557 15.48 14.57 -7.77
N ARG A 558 14.22 14.97 -7.97
CA ARG A 558 13.71 16.27 -7.51
C ARG A 558 12.38 16.12 -6.81
N GLN A 559 12.13 17.05 -5.84
CA GLN A 559 10.91 17.01 -5.03
C GLN A 559 10.67 15.63 -4.44
N VAL A 560 11.50 15.29 -3.45
CA VAL A 560 11.47 14.02 -2.74
C VAL A 560 11.22 14.26 -1.26
N TRP A 561 10.33 13.50 -0.69
CA TRP A 561 10.08 13.45 0.74
C TRP A 561 10.28 12.03 1.27
N VAL A 562 11.28 11.87 2.14
CA VAL A 562 11.53 10.60 2.86
C VAL A 562 11.21 10.84 4.33
N ASP A 563 10.20 10.13 4.85
CA ASP A 563 9.60 10.45 6.13
C ASP A 563 9.31 9.21 6.96
N HIS A 564 9.62 9.26 8.26
CA HIS A 564 9.39 8.16 9.18
C HIS A 564 9.94 6.81 8.67
N CYS A 565 11.04 6.81 7.95
CA CYS A 565 11.70 5.59 7.51
C CYS A 565 12.82 5.17 8.48
N ARG A 566 13.20 3.90 8.45
CA ARG A 566 14.34 3.36 9.16
C ARG A 566 15.36 2.80 8.18
N PHE A 567 16.66 3.06 8.44
CA PHE A 567 17.78 2.60 7.63
C PHE A 567 18.83 1.96 8.53
N ASP A 568 19.26 0.73 8.19
CA ASP A 568 20.34 0.01 8.91
C ASP A 568 20.95 -1.13 8.08
N ASP A 569 22.02 -1.75 8.60
CA ASP A 569 22.70 -2.90 8.00
C ASP A 569 21.99 -4.24 8.26
N GLY A 570 20.86 -4.23 8.94
CA GLY A 570 20.09 -5.44 9.23
C GLY A 570 20.82 -6.39 10.17
N ALA A 571 20.88 -7.67 9.78
CA ALA A 571 21.48 -8.74 10.59
C ALA A 571 22.97 -9.01 10.26
N ARG A 572 23.51 -8.37 9.23
CA ARG A 572 24.87 -8.63 8.73
C ARG A 572 25.74 -7.36 8.71
N PRO A 573 25.93 -6.67 9.85
CA PRO A 573 26.76 -5.47 9.87
C PRO A 573 28.20 -5.78 9.44
N ASP A 574 28.86 -4.84 8.77
CA ASP A 574 30.25 -5.01 8.28
C ASP A 574 31.25 -5.33 9.40
N THR A 575 30.91 -5.04 10.63
CA THR A 575 31.74 -5.40 11.81
C THR A 575 31.91 -6.90 12.00
N LEU A 576 31.02 -7.71 11.43
CA LEU A 576 31.13 -9.18 11.43
C LEU A 576 32.01 -9.70 10.27
N GLU A 577 32.35 -8.86 9.29
CA GLU A 577 33.17 -9.24 8.16
C GLU A 577 34.67 -9.39 8.52
N PRO A 578 35.42 -10.24 7.81
CA PRO A 578 36.83 -10.44 8.09
C PRO A 578 37.68 -9.21 7.75
N VAL A 579 38.82 -9.10 8.41
CA VAL A 579 39.88 -8.15 8.02
C VAL A 579 40.77 -8.82 6.97
N VAL A 580 40.79 -8.24 5.77
CA VAL A 580 41.57 -8.71 4.62
C VAL A 580 42.44 -7.56 4.11
N PHE A 581 43.72 -7.79 3.89
CA PHE A 581 44.71 -6.76 3.51
C PHE A 581 44.84 -5.62 4.52
N GLY A 582 44.62 -5.92 5.79
CA GLY A 582 44.62 -4.92 6.87
C GLY A 582 43.39 -4.04 6.95
N ARG A 583 42.37 -4.29 6.10
CA ARG A 583 41.09 -3.60 6.06
C ARG A 583 39.93 -4.54 6.26
N ARG A 584 38.92 -4.08 7.01
CA ARG A 584 37.67 -4.81 7.11
C ARG A 584 36.95 -4.81 5.76
N VAL A 585 36.49 -5.96 5.32
CA VAL A 585 35.70 -6.04 4.11
C VAL A 585 34.41 -5.24 4.32
N GLN A 586 34.14 -4.31 3.42
CA GLN A 586 32.88 -3.55 3.43
C GLN A 586 31.89 -4.19 2.46
N ARG A 587 30.71 -4.53 2.97
CA ARG A 587 29.60 -5.12 2.21
C ARG A 587 28.45 -4.14 2.02
N HIS A 588 28.47 -3.01 2.76
CA HIS A 588 27.48 -1.93 2.68
C HIS A 588 28.18 -0.63 2.27
N ASP A 589 27.54 0.20 1.42
CA ASP A 589 28.06 1.52 1.10
C ASP A 589 27.35 2.59 1.95
N GLY A 590 26.32 3.28 1.47
CA GLY A 590 25.59 4.30 2.22
C GLY A 590 24.19 3.84 2.64
N LEU A 591 23.60 4.57 3.59
CA LEU A 591 22.17 4.37 3.91
C LEU A 591 21.29 5.18 2.96
N LEU A 592 21.63 6.45 2.70
CA LEU A 592 20.91 7.31 1.78
C LEU A 592 21.84 8.30 1.11
N ASP A 593 21.95 8.24 -0.21
CA ASP A 593 22.79 9.13 -0.98
C ASP A 593 22.00 10.10 -1.87
N VAL A 594 22.42 11.38 -1.90
CA VAL A 594 21.81 12.46 -2.68
C VAL A 594 22.89 13.04 -3.62
N THR A 595 22.79 12.74 -4.90
CA THR A 595 23.91 12.97 -5.83
C THR A 595 23.45 13.43 -7.22
N HIS A 596 24.41 13.86 -8.05
CA HIS A 596 24.23 14.17 -9.49
C HIS A 596 23.09 15.17 -9.75
N GLY A 597 23.07 16.28 -9.01
CA GLY A 597 22.08 17.33 -9.18
C GLY A 597 20.69 17.01 -8.64
N ALA A 598 20.58 16.02 -7.77
CA ALA A 598 19.35 15.82 -7.00
C ALA A 598 19.02 17.07 -6.18
N ASP A 599 17.74 17.45 -6.08
CA ASP A 599 17.40 18.77 -5.56
C ASP A 599 16.00 18.83 -4.94
N ARG A 600 15.79 19.76 -3.99
CA ARG A 600 14.53 19.98 -3.28
C ARG A 600 14.07 18.72 -2.56
N ILE A 601 14.84 18.30 -1.58
CA ILE A 601 14.62 17.08 -0.82
C ILE A 601 14.37 17.43 0.65
N THR A 602 13.41 16.77 1.27
CA THR A 602 13.19 16.80 2.72
C THR A 602 13.29 15.36 3.26
N LEU A 603 14.15 15.22 4.28
CA LEU A 603 14.32 13.99 5.06
C LEU A 603 13.84 14.29 6.48
N SER A 604 12.71 13.71 6.90
CA SER A 604 12.08 14.03 8.18
C SER A 604 11.74 12.80 8.99
N TRP A 605 11.91 12.87 10.30
CA TRP A 605 11.52 11.82 11.23
C TRP A 605 12.07 10.44 10.91
N ASN A 606 13.20 10.35 10.17
CA ASN A 606 13.83 9.07 9.86
C ASN A 606 14.73 8.60 11.01
N HIS A 607 14.93 7.29 11.11
CA HIS A 607 15.84 6.66 12.03
C HIS A 607 16.98 5.99 11.27
N PHE A 608 18.16 6.60 11.27
CA PHE A 608 19.41 6.05 10.74
C PHE A 608 20.20 5.43 11.86
N ARG A 609 20.62 4.17 11.73
CA ARG A 609 21.27 3.49 12.84
C ARG A 609 22.32 2.47 12.42
N GLN A 610 23.32 2.31 13.30
CA GLN A 610 24.32 1.22 13.26
C GLN A 610 24.91 1.00 11.87
N HIS A 611 25.68 1.98 11.41
CA HIS A 611 26.30 1.98 10.09
C HIS A 611 27.58 2.81 10.05
N ASP A 612 28.48 2.52 9.10
CA ASP A 612 29.73 3.25 8.90
C ASP A 612 29.49 4.62 8.23
N LYS A 613 29.00 4.62 6.97
CA LYS A 613 28.95 5.80 6.06
C LYS A 613 27.50 6.20 5.75
N SER A 614 26.81 6.97 6.62
CA SER A 614 25.35 7.09 6.59
C SER A 614 24.75 7.84 5.42
N LEU A 615 25.05 9.13 5.26
CA LEU A 615 24.45 10.01 4.24
C LEU A 615 25.51 10.80 3.49
N LEU A 616 25.52 10.68 2.16
CA LEU A 616 26.37 11.48 1.30
C LEU A 616 25.50 12.43 0.46
N ILE A 617 25.76 13.75 0.57
CA ILE A 617 25.19 14.76 -0.29
C ILE A 617 26.31 15.35 -1.16
N GLY A 618 26.25 15.02 -2.47
CA GLY A 618 27.31 15.36 -3.42
C GLY A 618 28.37 14.27 -3.57
N ASN A 619 28.39 13.64 -4.74
CA ASN A 619 29.17 12.45 -5.05
C ASN A 619 30.70 12.68 -4.97
N SER A 620 31.20 13.71 -5.65
CA SER A 620 32.64 13.92 -5.83
C SER A 620 32.97 15.40 -5.92
N ASP A 621 34.17 15.79 -5.49
CA ASP A 621 34.71 17.15 -5.69
C ASP A 621 34.80 17.54 -7.19
N LYS A 622 34.80 16.55 -8.09
CA LYS A 622 34.86 16.76 -9.55
C LYS A 622 33.47 16.94 -10.17
N GLN A 623 32.39 16.70 -9.45
CA GLN A 623 31.01 16.76 -9.95
C GLN A 623 30.50 18.21 -9.92
N LEU A 624 31.07 19.07 -10.73
CA LEU A 624 30.77 20.52 -10.78
C LEU A 624 29.31 20.82 -11.17
N GLY A 625 28.62 19.90 -11.83
CA GLY A 625 27.19 20.00 -12.13
C GLY A 625 26.27 20.01 -10.92
N ASP A 626 26.78 19.70 -9.72
CA ASP A 626 26.04 19.77 -8.46
C ASP A 626 25.95 21.22 -7.91
N ALA A 627 26.74 22.15 -8.44
CA ALA A 627 26.75 23.54 -7.98
C ALA A 627 25.37 24.23 -8.16
N GLY A 628 24.84 24.84 -7.08
CA GLY A 628 23.52 25.49 -7.07
C GLY A 628 22.33 24.52 -6.95
N LEU A 629 22.59 23.24 -6.84
CA LEU A 629 21.64 22.15 -6.59
C LEU A 629 21.89 21.52 -5.21
N LEU A 630 21.42 20.31 -4.98
CA LEU A 630 21.57 19.58 -3.71
C LEU A 630 21.01 20.36 -2.50
N ARG A 631 19.83 20.96 -2.68
CA ARG A 631 19.11 21.63 -1.61
C ARG A 631 18.35 20.60 -0.81
N VAL A 632 18.79 20.38 0.43
CA VAL A 632 18.27 19.31 1.29
C VAL A 632 17.93 19.86 2.67
N THR A 633 16.78 19.48 3.21
CA THR A 633 16.41 19.69 4.62
C THR A 633 16.41 18.35 5.35
N LEU A 634 17.08 18.30 6.49
CA LEU A 634 17.04 17.18 7.43
C LEU A 634 16.45 17.68 8.75
N HIS A 635 15.26 17.22 9.14
CA HIS A 635 14.68 17.63 10.41
C HIS A 635 14.05 16.49 11.19
N HIS A 636 14.17 16.55 12.50
CA HIS A 636 13.62 15.55 13.44
C HIS A 636 14.09 14.11 13.17
N ASN A 637 15.22 13.93 12.47
CA ASN A 637 15.79 12.61 12.28
C ASN A 637 16.57 12.17 13.52
N ARG A 638 16.57 10.85 13.76
CA ARG A 638 17.38 10.19 14.78
C ARG A 638 18.58 9.51 14.13
N PHE A 639 19.78 9.86 14.57
CA PHE A 639 21.04 9.26 14.16
C PHE A 639 21.60 8.48 15.33
N GLU A 640 21.54 7.14 15.30
CA GLU A 640 21.90 6.28 16.42
C GLU A 640 23.09 5.36 16.11
N GLY A 641 24.19 5.50 16.83
CA GLY A 641 25.33 4.59 16.74
C GLY A 641 25.97 4.55 15.36
N LEU A 642 26.06 5.69 14.69
CA LEU A 642 26.67 5.87 13.39
C LEU A 642 28.10 6.36 13.52
N ARG A 643 28.97 5.93 12.61
CA ARG A 643 30.38 6.33 12.66
C ARG A 643 30.59 7.69 12.02
N GLU A 644 30.11 7.92 10.78
CA GLU A 644 30.36 9.15 10.06
C GLU A 644 29.26 9.50 9.03
N ARG A 645 29.36 10.70 8.42
CA ARG A 645 28.47 11.22 7.37
C ARG A 645 27.01 11.36 7.81
N GLN A 646 26.74 12.30 8.75
CA GLN A 646 25.39 12.52 9.30
C GLN A 646 24.85 13.95 9.06
N PRO A 647 24.94 14.57 7.85
CA PRO A 647 25.51 14.11 6.58
C PRO A 647 26.96 14.58 6.32
N ARG A 648 27.59 14.03 5.26
CA ARG A 648 28.75 14.63 4.58
C ARG A 648 28.27 15.36 3.33
N VAL A 649 28.60 16.64 3.18
CA VAL A 649 28.06 17.51 2.11
C VAL A 649 29.16 18.06 1.20
N ARG A 650 28.90 18.10 -0.10
CA ARG A 650 29.60 18.87 -1.12
C ARG A 650 28.59 19.68 -1.92
N PHE A 651 28.93 20.91 -2.30
CA PHE A 651 28.11 21.85 -3.10
C PHE A 651 26.75 22.25 -2.54
N GLY A 652 26.11 21.38 -1.75
CA GLY A 652 24.71 21.54 -1.31
C GLY A 652 24.46 22.69 -0.33
N GLN A 653 23.26 23.29 -0.42
CA GLN A 653 22.65 24.11 0.60
C GLN A 653 21.79 23.22 1.51
N VAL A 654 22.34 22.85 2.65
CA VAL A 654 21.74 21.85 3.52
C VAL A 654 21.30 22.46 4.85
N HIS A 655 20.02 22.34 5.16
CA HIS A 655 19.43 22.76 6.44
C HIS A 655 19.28 21.54 7.36
N VAL A 656 20.00 21.54 8.46
CA VAL A 656 20.03 20.46 9.46
C VAL A 656 19.34 20.99 10.71
N LEU A 657 18.09 20.58 10.98
CA LEU A 657 17.20 21.22 11.94
C LEU A 657 16.60 20.22 12.92
N ASN A 658 16.72 20.46 14.22
CA ASN A 658 16.06 19.70 15.28
C ASN A 658 16.26 18.16 15.19
N ASN A 659 17.43 17.70 14.79
CA ASN A 659 17.76 16.27 14.77
C ASN A 659 18.37 15.83 16.11
N LEU A 660 18.27 14.54 16.41
CA LEU A 660 18.89 13.87 17.55
C LEU A 660 20.05 13.00 17.08
N TYR A 661 21.22 13.23 17.64
CA TYR A 661 22.44 12.43 17.38
C TYR A 661 22.85 11.69 18.66
N GLU A 662 22.69 10.37 18.66
CA GLU A 662 23.10 9.48 19.75
C GLU A 662 24.47 8.87 19.41
N LEU A 663 25.53 9.56 19.89
CA LEU A 663 26.91 9.26 19.57
C LEU A 663 27.44 8.14 20.47
N ARG A 664 28.03 7.11 19.89
CA ARG A 664 28.64 6.01 20.65
C ARG A 664 30.16 6.03 20.48
N GLY A 665 30.89 5.95 21.59
CA GLY A 665 32.34 5.89 21.61
C GLY A 665 32.88 4.48 21.43
N ASP A 666 32.05 3.50 21.64
CA ASP A 666 32.33 2.05 21.63
C ASP A 666 31.28 1.33 20.77
N GLY A 667 31.41 0.02 20.68
CA GLY A 667 30.51 -0.82 19.87
C GLY A 667 30.99 -1.00 18.44
N ASP A 668 30.07 -1.43 17.60
CA ASP A 668 30.35 -1.86 16.22
C ASP A 668 30.88 -0.72 15.35
N TYR A 669 30.29 0.46 15.48
CA TYR A 669 30.63 1.63 14.68
C TYR A 669 31.02 2.83 15.59
N PRO A 670 32.26 2.88 16.12
CA PRO A 670 32.69 3.96 17.00
C PRO A 670 32.67 5.30 16.28
N PHE A 671 32.05 6.30 16.89
CA PHE A 671 31.82 7.62 16.34
C PHE A 671 33.12 8.33 15.88
N ALA A 672 33.13 8.81 14.65
CA ALA A 672 34.22 9.58 14.06
C ALA A 672 33.87 11.08 13.94
N TYR A 673 32.79 11.42 13.25
CA TYR A 673 32.24 12.80 13.15
C TYR A 673 30.75 12.75 12.73
N ALA A 674 30.01 13.81 13.04
CA ALA A 674 28.63 13.98 12.59
C ALA A 674 28.55 14.66 11.23
N LEU A 675 28.94 15.93 11.13
CA LEU A 675 28.77 16.74 9.93
C LEU A 675 30.10 16.87 9.17
N GLY A 676 30.11 16.52 7.90
CA GLY A 676 31.25 16.63 7.01
C GLY A 676 31.15 17.85 6.10
N ILE A 677 32.07 18.83 6.27
CA ILE A 677 32.07 20.10 5.55
C ILE A 677 32.99 19.95 4.32
N GLY A 678 32.39 19.59 3.18
CA GLY A 678 33.09 19.34 1.92
C GLY A 678 33.17 20.55 1.02
N LEU A 679 33.76 20.36 -0.16
CA LEU A 679 33.99 21.42 -1.15
C LEU A 679 32.67 22.16 -1.47
N HIS A 680 32.70 23.51 -1.32
CA HIS A 680 31.56 24.41 -1.59
C HIS A 680 30.24 24.07 -0.86
N SER A 681 30.28 23.25 0.18
CA SER A 681 29.10 22.98 1.00
C SER A 681 28.69 24.21 1.81
N GLN A 682 27.38 24.36 2.04
CA GLN A 682 26.78 25.41 2.85
C GLN A 682 25.76 24.77 3.82
N ILE A 683 26.20 24.48 5.03
CA ILE A 683 25.35 23.82 6.04
C ILE A 683 24.89 24.84 7.07
N LEU A 684 23.56 24.98 7.21
CA LEU A 684 22.90 25.67 8.30
C LEU A 684 22.38 24.60 9.29
N SER A 685 22.90 24.63 10.51
CA SER A 685 22.55 23.73 11.62
C SER A 685 21.75 24.52 12.67
N GLN A 686 20.57 24.06 13.07
CA GLN A 686 19.74 24.76 14.04
C GLN A 686 19.07 23.82 15.04
N GLY A 687 19.20 24.09 16.33
CA GLY A 687 18.47 23.41 17.40
C GLY A 687 18.68 21.90 17.48
N ASN A 688 19.81 21.37 16.98
CA ASN A 688 20.11 19.94 17.03
C ASN A 688 20.57 19.52 18.43
N VAL A 689 20.32 18.26 18.80
CA VAL A 689 20.74 17.67 20.08
C VAL A 689 21.74 16.55 19.83
N PHE A 690 22.92 16.67 20.44
CA PHE A 690 23.96 15.66 20.42
C PHE A 690 24.10 15.07 21.84
N GLU A 691 24.03 13.74 21.94
CA GLU A 691 24.18 12.99 23.20
C GLU A 691 25.27 11.94 23.05
N GLY A 692 26.17 11.86 24.02
CA GLY A 692 27.21 10.81 24.05
C GLY A 692 28.62 11.33 24.35
N PRO A 693 29.64 10.46 24.32
CA PRO A 693 30.99 10.73 24.79
C PRO A 693 31.86 11.49 23.76
N ALA A 694 31.32 12.48 23.06
CA ALA A 694 32.06 13.28 22.08
C ALA A 694 32.40 14.69 22.62
N GLN A 695 33.45 15.26 22.11
CA GLN A 695 33.78 16.69 22.29
C GLN A 695 33.29 17.50 21.10
N ALA A 696 32.98 18.79 21.29
CA ALA A 696 32.53 19.67 20.22
C ALA A 696 33.44 19.65 18.98
N ALA A 697 34.77 19.62 19.19
CA ALA A 697 35.77 19.55 18.10
C ALA A 697 35.70 18.28 17.24
N ARG A 698 34.97 17.23 17.65
CA ARG A 698 34.78 16.00 16.89
C ARG A 698 33.44 15.95 16.16
N LEU A 699 32.52 16.89 16.41
CA LEU A 699 31.22 16.88 15.75
C LEU A 699 31.32 17.25 14.27
N LEU A 700 32.28 18.10 13.90
CA LEU A 700 32.53 18.47 12.51
C LEU A 700 33.84 17.86 12.01
N ARG A 701 33.86 17.53 10.71
CA ARG A 701 35.09 17.24 9.97
C ARG A 701 35.15 18.08 8.72
N VAL A 702 36.18 18.95 8.62
CA VAL A 702 36.38 19.84 7.47
C VAL A 702 37.23 19.12 6.42
N PHE A 703 36.69 18.95 5.22
CA PHE A 703 37.36 18.26 4.09
C PHE A 703 37.84 19.21 3.02
N LYS A 704 37.35 20.35 2.83
CA LYS A 704 37.71 21.44 1.89
C LYS A 704 36.60 22.51 1.91
N GLY A 705 35.64 22.37 2.80
CA GLY A 705 34.53 23.32 2.90
C GLY A 705 34.94 24.55 3.70
N GLU A 706 34.22 25.63 3.51
CA GLU A 706 34.52 26.92 4.11
C GLU A 706 33.35 27.55 4.86
N ARG A 707 32.12 26.99 4.70
CA ARG A 707 30.91 27.64 5.20
C ARG A 707 30.09 26.67 6.07
N PHE A 708 29.82 27.12 7.28
CA PHE A 708 28.98 26.45 8.26
C PHE A 708 28.44 27.46 9.26
N LEU A 709 27.21 27.28 9.69
CA LEU A 709 26.63 28.06 10.78
C LEU A 709 25.79 27.16 11.66
N ASP A 710 26.02 27.23 12.97
CA ASP A 710 25.18 26.55 13.97
C ASP A 710 24.46 27.59 14.83
N GLU A 711 23.18 27.36 15.11
CA GLU A 711 22.34 28.22 15.95
C GLU A 711 21.54 27.38 16.94
N GLY A 712 21.89 27.43 18.22
CA GLY A 712 21.07 26.88 19.30
C GLY A 712 21.15 25.35 19.50
N SER A 713 22.12 24.66 18.91
CA SER A 713 22.34 23.23 19.18
C SER A 713 22.90 22.98 20.57
N GLN A 714 22.77 21.74 21.07
CA GLN A 714 23.24 21.32 22.40
C GLN A 714 24.05 20.03 22.32
N LEU A 715 25.05 19.93 23.21
CA LEU A 715 25.79 18.69 23.46
C LEU A 715 25.62 18.30 24.93
N ASN A 716 25.03 17.11 25.18
CA ASN A 716 24.76 16.60 26.53
C ASN A 716 24.02 17.61 27.44
N GLY A 717 23.03 18.32 26.87
CA GLY A 717 22.23 19.31 27.56
C GLY A 717 22.90 20.69 27.75
N ALA A 718 24.15 20.86 27.35
CA ALA A 718 24.85 22.13 27.38
C ALA A 718 24.80 22.85 26.02
N PRO A 719 24.66 24.20 25.98
CA PRO A 719 24.77 24.94 24.73
C PRO A 719 26.08 24.63 23.99
N LEU A 720 25.99 24.44 22.68
CA LEU A 720 27.11 24.08 21.83
C LEU A 720 27.69 25.34 21.15
N ASP A 721 28.99 25.56 21.28
CA ASP A 721 29.71 26.63 20.57
C ASP A 721 30.68 26.01 19.54
N LEU A 722 30.17 25.79 18.34
CA LEU A 722 30.98 25.30 17.21
C LEU A 722 31.80 26.40 16.54
N ALA A 723 31.45 27.67 16.68
CA ALA A 723 32.19 28.77 16.12
C ALA A 723 33.59 28.91 16.79
N ALA A 724 33.65 28.74 18.11
CA ALA A 724 34.92 28.71 18.83
C ALA A 724 35.80 27.53 18.46
N ALA A 725 35.17 26.33 18.27
CA ALA A 725 35.91 25.11 17.93
C ALA A 725 36.39 25.09 16.45
N PHE A 726 35.74 25.82 15.53
CA PHE A 726 36.02 25.84 14.09
C PHE A 726 36.05 27.28 13.52
N ALA A 727 36.89 28.12 14.13
CA ALA A 727 37.01 29.54 13.79
C ALA A 727 37.42 29.82 12.31
N GLN A 728 37.93 28.86 11.58
CA GLN A 728 38.26 28.97 10.16
C GLN A 728 37.02 28.89 9.24
N LEU A 729 35.86 28.44 9.73
CA LEU A 729 34.63 28.36 8.93
C LEU A 729 33.87 29.71 8.97
N ARG A 730 33.44 30.17 7.82
CA ARG A 730 32.60 31.36 7.66
C ARG A 730 31.12 30.97 7.76
N PRO A 731 30.25 31.84 8.28
CA PRO A 731 28.82 31.63 8.23
C PRO A 731 28.31 31.42 6.80
N VAL A 732 27.22 30.66 6.64
CA VAL A 732 26.48 30.59 5.37
C VAL A 732 25.86 31.92 5.03
N ASP A 733 25.69 32.22 3.73
CA ASP A 733 25.18 33.50 3.21
C ASP A 733 23.72 33.40 2.74
N TRP A 734 23.03 32.33 3.08
CA TRP A 734 21.62 32.11 2.74
C TRP A 734 20.78 31.82 3.97
N ARG A 735 19.46 32.00 3.82
CA ARG A 735 18.45 31.56 4.78
C ARG A 735 17.41 30.73 4.06
N PRO A 736 16.75 29.78 4.74
CA PRO A 736 15.69 28.96 4.14
C PRO A 736 14.57 29.87 3.59
N PRO A 737 14.08 29.61 2.35
CA PRO A 737 12.94 30.36 1.79
C PRO A 737 11.59 29.87 2.32
N TYR A 738 11.58 29.03 3.34
CA TYR A 738 10.42 28.45 4.01
C TYR A 738 10.47 28.72 5.51
N THR A 739 9.34 28.57 6.19
CA THR A 739 9.17 28.91 7.62
C THR A 739 8.99 27.65 8.48
N LEU A 740 9.94 26.75 8.43
CA LEU A 740 9.96 25.62 9.38
C LEU A 740 10.44 26.14 10.74
N ALA A 741 9.61 25.95 11.77
CA ALA A 741 9.91 26.47 13.11
C ALA A 741 11.10 25.71 13.74
N VAL A 742 12.06 26.47 14.28
CA VAL A 742 13.13 25.89 15.11
C VAL A 742 12.57 25.65 16.50
N GLU A 743 12.47 24.36 16.88
CA GLU A 743 12.04 23.99 18.23
C GLU A 743 13.20 24.14 19.23
N PRO A 744 12.91 24.50 20.48
CA PRO A 744 13.94 24.49 21.51
C PRO A 744 14.55 23.09 21.67
N ALA A 745 15.88 23.00 21.75
CA ALA A 745 16.57 21.74 21.94
C ALA A 745 16.19 21.03 23.27
N LEU A 746 15.76 21.80 24.27
CA LEU A 746 15.24 21.26 25.54
C LEU A 746 13.93 20.48 25.29
N GLY A 747 13.93 19.20 25.62
CA GLY A 747 12.79 18.28 25.42
C GLY A 747 12.69 17.66 24.03
N LEU A 748 13.54 18.05 23.08
CA LEU A 748 13.52 17.53 21.72
C LEU A 748 13.91 16.02 21.67
N ALA A 749 14.95 15.61 22.41
CA ALA A 749 15.47 14.24 22.34
C ALA A 749 14.42 13.15 22.65
N PRO A 750 13.63 13.22 23.73
CA PRO A 750 12.56 12.24 23.97
C PRO A 750 11.53 12.19 22.84
N ARG A 751 11.15 13.32 22.28
CA ARG A 751 10.18 13.43 21.20
C ARG A 751 10.71 12.78 19.90
N VAL A 752 11.93 13.11 19.49
CA VAL A 752 12.54 12.53 18.30
C VAL A 752 12.80 11.03 18.50
N ARG A 753 13.23 10.62 19.71
CA ARG A 753 13.47 9.20 20.02
C ARG A 753 12.22 8.34 19.90
N SER A 754 11.06 8.86 20.27
CA SER A 754 9.78 8.16 20.16
C SER A 754 9.11 8.31 18.80
N GLY A 755 9.35 9.43 18.11
CA GLY A 755 8.66 9.74 16.84
C GLY A 755 9.39 9.31 15.58
N ALA A 756 10.73 9.26 15.59
CA ALA A 756 11.51 8.92 14.41
C ALA A 756 11.48 7.43 14.08
N GLY A 757 11.39 7.12 12.79
CA GLY A 757 11.23 5.78 12.27
C GLY A 757 9.79 5.40 11.97
N PRO A 758 9.55 4.21 11.44
CA PRO A 758 8.22 3.81 10.98
C PRO A 758 7.17 3.79 12.09
N GLN A 759 6.05 4.43 11.84
CA GLN A 759 4.85 4.44 12.67
C GLN A 759 3.77 3.63 11.93
N TRP A 760 3.87 2.30 11.99
CA TRP A 760 2.90 1.44 11.31
C TRP A 760 1.57 1.44 12.03
N PRO A 761 0.43 1.44 11.28
CA PRO A 761 -0.87 1.24 11.87
C PRO A 761 -0.90 -0.07 12.68
N GLN A 762 -1.32 0.01 13.93
CA GLN A 762 -1.52 -1.19 14.73
C GLN A 762 -2.86 -1.81 14.34
N TRP A 763 -2.83 -3.00 13.74
CA TRP A 763 -3.99 -3.85 13.62
C TRP A 763 -4.27 -4.49 14.98
N PRO A 764 -5.54 -4.70 15.38
CA PRO A 764 -5.82 -5.47 16.60
C PRO A 764 -5.17 -6.85 16.49
N ASP A 765 -4.02 -7.00 17.12
CA ASP A 765 -3.26 -8.25 17.09
C ASP A 765 -3.80 -9.18 18.18
N ASN A 766 -4.61 -10.16 17.79
CA ASN A 766 -5.07 -11.22 18.68
C ASN A 766 -4.04 -12.37 18.84
N SER A 767 -2.77 -12.15 18.47
CA SER A 767 -1.71 -13.15 18.69
C SER A 767 -1.22 -13.22 20.16
N ALA A 768 -1.59 -12.27 21.03
CA ALA A 768 -1.36 -12.41 22.45
C ALA A 768 -2.35 -13.44 23.04
N PRO A 769 -1.90 -14.50 23.71
CA PRO A 769 -2.80 -15.40 24.41
C PRO A 769 -3.59 -14.59 25.44
N GLN A 770 -4.92 -14.59 25.36
CA GLN A 770 -5.75 -14.08 26.43
C GLN A 770 -5.38 -14.87 27.68
N GLN A 771 -4.64 -14.23 28.59
CA GLN A 771 -4.45 -14.78 29.93
C GLN A 771 -5.83 -14.87 30.57
N GLY A 772 -6.33 -16.09 30.64
CA GLY A 772 -7.55 -16.38 31.37
C GLY A 772 -7.40 -15.89 32.80
N THR A 773 -8.20 -14.94 33.18
CA THR A 773 -8.43 -14.63 34.59
C THR A 773 -9.14 -15.82 35.23
N PRO A 774 -8.74 -16.24 36.44
CA PRO A 774 -9.27 -17.43 37.12
C PRO A 774 -10.75 -17.29 37.52
#